data_f56e312dfa05e03bdf478fad7d8612ab
#
_entry.id   f56e312dfa05e03bdf478fad7d8612ab
#
_cell.length_a   1.000
_cell.length_b   1.000
_cell.length_c   1.000
_cell.angle_alpha   90.00
_cell.angle_beta   90.00
_cell.angle_gamma   90.00
#
_symmetry.space_group_name_H-M   'P 1'
#
loop_
_entity.id
_entity.type
_entity.pdbx_description
1 polymer ?
#
loop_
_entity_poly.entity_id
_entity_poly.type
_entity_poly.pdbx_seq_one_letter_code
_entity_poly.pdbx_strand_id
1 'polypeptide(L)'
;MAVALAFATSASAYQPSPSNLYVADNSAACNKRPCVLYPKSAQLPGGRIVASFENSQSAPVGQTLPVYKSDDDGTTWQKLTDVKPPAQLSSDPQYAKYTSNWTNPYFYVLPQDVGDLSAGTLLLASVVSGDDYYYKEKKAADPNWAPTGNGDRKDVAIALYASTDQGATWSVENIIATGSWQGGTDSSANTNAQQDPVWEPYLIARNGKLVAYYSDENDYLSYDTTTGIPVLDPDNDTAPDSDGQILAHKIWDGRSTSWSQPVVDMAGTTVSRGNGKTQIGGKRPGMTTLAPTTDGKWIMTYEYFVGGPDVRYRIADDPLKFYAAADHPITELPVPAGGRTLPTGGSPVLQPLPDGRIVMNAAGDKNVWVNESGRSDGTWKEYQTPIAAGYSRNLQYVDGTGRVLILQAAWAGGSVGPVKYAEVDLGRSAGAYSTLVNRATGQVLSPDAGKTQDANLTGNAPDLVLRDKDAADDTQRWHLTEKGGNVSLLNKAGGRSVAVWTGSATAGQRLAQWVDDGATDKQWTLAPSTDGYYKIRSVRNTSLFMTGAAQSGPVTLQASINAATDPAADDAQEWQLVQDPAPANPFTLKGANSGRCLDVPNGQTGVQVQIWDCSGNQNQTITQTAAGELRVAGNCLAAAGDGTTAGTKLILWTCNGKSSQKWSFRMDGSVINSSNGLAIDVKNSAKANGSPVQLWTALGNATQKWSRG
;
A
#
# COMPACT_ATOMS: atom_id res chain seq x y z
N MET A 1 -34.12 31.09 -1.75
CA MET A 1 -33.81 29.73 -1.28
C MET A 1 -32.59 29.28 -2.01
N ALA A 2 -31.45 29.24 -1.33
CA ALA A 2 -30.20 28.76 -1.91
C ALA A 2 -30.21 27.23 -1.87
N VAL A 3 -30.18 26.59 -3.03
CA VAL A 3 -30.00 25.15 -3.18
C VAL A 3 -28.53 24.85 -2.94
N ALA A 4 -28.23 24.23 -1.81
CA ALA A 4 -26.91 23.69 -1.57
C ALA A 4 -26.68 22.51 -2.52
N LEU A 5 -25.79 22.66 -3.50
CA LEU A 5 -25.24 21.55 -4.26
C LEU A 5 -24.43 20.67 -3.28
N ALA A 6 -24.97 19.49 -2.98
CA ALA A 6 -24.17 18.44 -2.38
C ALA A 6 -23.18 17.96 -3.45
N PHE A 7 -21.92 18.30 -3.28
CA PHE A 7 -20.84 17.72 -4.08
C PHE A 7 -20.76 16.22 -3.76
N ALA A 8 -20.95 15.39 -4.79
CA ALA A 8 -20.58 13.99 -4.71
C ALA A 8 -19.11 13.96 -4.28
N THR A 9 -18.80 13.15 -3.26
CA THR A 9 -17.42 12.90 -2.86
C THR A 9 -16.70 12.28 -4.05
N SER A 10 -15.93 13.09 -4.76
CA SER A 10 -14.98 12.61 -5.75
C SER A 10 -14.04 11.62 -5.07
N ALA A 11 -13.63 10.57 -5.78
CA ALA A 11 -12.51 9.75 -5.33
C ALA A 11 -11.40 10.70 -4.87
N SER A 12 -10.80 10.43 -3.69
CA SER A 12 -9.83 11.35 -3.12
C SER A 12 -8.68 11.59 -4.10
N ALA A 13 -8.27 12.84 -4.20
CA ALA A 13 -7.22 13.22 -5.12
C ALA A 13 -5.91 12.52 -4.74
N TYR A 14 -5.20 11.98 -5.73
CA TYR A 14 -3.88 11.38 -5.55
C TYR A 14 -2.91 12.36 -4.87
N GLN A 15 -2.26 11.91 -3.79
CA GLN A 15 -1.37 12.72 -2.93
C GLN A 15 0.08 12.20 -2.97
N PRO A 16 0.83 12.41 -4.06
CA PRO A 16 2.22 11.97 -4.12
C PRO A 16 3.16 12.81 -3.25
N SER A 17 2.81 14.08 -2.99
CA SER A 17 3.64 14.97 -2.18
C SER A 17 3.61 14.57 -0.71
N PRO A 18 4.77 14.46 -0.03
CA PRO A 18 4.81 14.16 1.39
C PRO A 18 4.04 15.18 2.23
N SER A 19 3.13 14.68 3.07
CA SER A 19 2.34 15.45 4.02
C SER A 19 2.51 14.88 5.42
N ASN A 20 2.09 15.61 6.46
CA ASN A 20 2.20 15.16 7.84
C ASN A 20 0.88 14.55 8.30
N LEU A 21 0.92 13.28 8.75
CA LEU A 21 -0.15 12.65 9.50
C LEU A 21 -0.17 13.19 10.94
N TYR A 22 1.03 13.33 11.54
CA TYR A 22 1.21 13.79 12.90
C TYR A 22 2.49 14.61 13.03
N VAL A 23 2.41 15.70 13.76
CA VAL A 23 3.58 16.52 14.12
C VAL A 23 3.70 16.52 15.63
N ALA A 24 4.82 16.01 16.14
CA ALA A 24 5.10 16.03 17.57
C ALA A 24 5.32 17.46 18.06
N ASP A 25 4.81 17.77 19.25
CA ASP A 25 5.05 19.06 19.90
C ASP A 25 6.52 19.15 20.34
N ASN A 26 7.24 20.11 19.78
CA ASN A 26 8.64 20.35 20.13
C ASN A 26 8.85 20.82 21.57
N SER A 27 7.80 21.38 22.22
CA SER A 27 7.86 21.82 23.61
C SER A 27 7.74 20.66 24.61
N ALA A 28 7.16 19.53 24.17
CA ALA A 28 7.01 18.36 25.02
C ALA A 28 8.35 17.63 25.20
N ALA A 29 8.65 17.25 26.42
CA ALA A 29 9.78 16.37 26.71
C ALA A 29 9.52 14.98 26.12
N CYS A 30 10.33 14.56 25.14
CA CYS A 30 10.32 13.18 24.68
C CYS A 30 11.17 12.34 25.59
N ASN A 31 10.64 11.21 26.08
CA ASN A 31 11.44 10.23 26.81
C ASN A 31 12.58 9.68 25.99
N LYS A 32 12.32 9.52 24.68
CA LYS A 32 13.25 8.96 23.72
C LYS A 32 13.16 9.75 22.43
N ARG A 33 14.29 10.10 21.86
CA ARG A 33 14.33 10.73 20.53
C ARG A 33 14.88 9.76 19.48
N PRO A 34 14.25 9.62 18.33
CA PRO A 34 13.05 10.35 17.88
C PRO A 34 11.79 10.01 18.69
N CYS A 35 10.88 10.99 18.80
CA CYS A 35 9.69 10.85 19.64
C CYS A 35 8.62 9.94 19.07
N VAL A 36 8.54 9.81 17.77
CA VAL A 36 7.54 9.02 17.03
C VAL A 36 8.23 8.08 16.06
N LEU A 37 7.88 6.79 16.16
CA LEU A 37 8.51 5.72 15.39
C LEU A 37 7.49 4.67 14.94
N TYR A 38 7.88 3.74 14.09
CA TYR A 38 7.15 2.55 13.69
C TYR A 38 5.69 2.79 13.27
N PRO A 39 5.41 3.73 12.34
CA PRO A 39 4.05 3.90 11.87
C PRO A 39 3.57 2.66 11.14
N LYS A 40 2.32 2.25 11.43
CA LYS A 40 1.63 1.16 10.76
C LYS A 40 0.20 1.59 10.45
N SER A 41 -0.36 1.02 9.39
CA SER A 41 -1.75 1.27 8.99
C SER A 41 -2.42 -0.01 8.51
N ALA A 42 -3.75 0.01 8.50
CA ALA A 42 -4.58 -0.97 7.85
C ALA A 42 -5.83 -0.30 7.28
N GLN A 43 -6.33 -0.80 6.15
CA GLN A 43 -7.60 -0.38 5.61
C GLN A 43 -8.71 -1.37 6.00
N LEU A 44 -9.78 -0.84 6.53
CA LEU A 44 -10.93 -1.58 7.01
C LEU A 44 -11.97 -1.80 5.91
N PRO A 45 -12.81 -2.84 6.01
CA PRO A 45 -13.99 -2.94 5.16
C PRO A 45 -14.83 -1.66 5.24
N GLY A 46 -15.16 -1.08 4.09
CA GLY A 46 -15.84 0.21 4.01
C GLY A 46 -14.92 1.41 3.72
N GLY A 47 -13.59 1.18 3.61
CA GLY A 47 -12.64 2.16 3.07
C GLY A 47 -11.87 2.96 4.12
N ARG A 48 -12.32 2.98 5.39
CA ARG A 48 -11.55 3.67 6.46
C ARG A 48 -10.15 3.11 6.56
N ILE A 49 -9.14 4.00 6.61
CA ILE A 49 -7.77 3.64 6.95
C ILE A 49 -7.50 4.08 8.39
N VAL A 50 -6.93 3.17 9.19
CA VAL A 50 -6.41 3.51 10.53
C VAL A 50 -4.90 3.49 10.53
N ALA A 51 -4.29 4.34 11.35
CA ALA A 51 -2.84 4.40 11.53
C ALA A 51 -2.49 4.57 13.01
N SER A 52 -1.40 3.93 13.43
CA SER A 52 -0.82 4.07 14.77
C SER A 52 0.70 4.11 14.69
N PHE A 53 1.33 4.60 15.72
CA PHE A 53 2.79 4.71 15.82
C PHE A 53 3.22 4.77 17.28
N GLU A 54 4.48 4.42 17.57
CA GLU A 54 5.09 4.70 18.88
C GLU A 54 5.11 6.20 19.14
N ASN A 55 4.67 6.61 20.32
CA ASN A 55 4.69 8.01 20.73
C ASN A 55 5.30 8.17 22.12
N SER A 56 6.56 8.56 22.17
CA SER A 56 7.35 8.76 23.39
C SER A 56 7.25 10.19 23.95
N GLN A 57 6.25 10.98 23.57
CA GLN A 57 6.03 12.32 24.14
C GLN A 57 5.50 12.30 25.57
N SER A 58 4.87 11.21 25.99
CA SER A 58 4.49 10.98 27.38
C SER A 58 5.59 10.20 28.12
N ALA A 59 5.60 10.31 29.46
CA ALA A 59 6.43 9.45 30.29
C ALA A 59 6.13 7.96 29.99
N PRO A 60 7.09 7.03 30.21
CA PRO A 60 6.87 5.61 29.93
C PRO A 60 5.70 5.05 30.76
N VAL A 61 5.43 5.62 31.90
CA VAL A 61 4.35 5.22 32.81
C VAL A 61 2.98 5.52 32.21
N GLY A 62 2.19 4.45 31.95
CA GLY A 62 0.85 4.57 31.38
C GLY A 62 0.82 4.97 29.89
N GLN A 63 1.90 4.79 29.18
CA GLN A 63 2.01 5.12 27.76
C GLN A 63 0.94 4.39 26.95
N THR A 64 0.30 5.11 26.03
CA THR A 64 -0.73 4.62 25.12
C THR A 64 -0.27 4.70 23.65
N LEU A 65 -0.93 3.95 22.77
CA LEU A 65 -0.72 4.08 21.33
C LEU A 65 -1.83 4.94 20.73
N PRO A 66 -1.50 6.04 20.05
CA PRO A 66 -2.49 6.86 19.39
C PRO A 66 -2.99 6.14 18.11
N VAL A 67 -4.31 6.19 17.89
CA VAL A 67 -4.92 5.73 16.65
C VAL A 67 -5.50 6.92 15.91
N TYR A 68 -5.09 7.09 14.68
CA TYR A 68 -5.62 8.06 13.72
C TYR A 68 -6.46 7.34 12.68
N LYS A 69 -7.41 8.04 12.09
CA LYS A 69 -8.24 7.55 10.99
C LYS A 69 -8.22 8.49 9.80
N SER A 70 -8.40 7.92 8.63
CA SER A 70 -8.77 8.61 7.40
C SER A 70 -10.02 7.95 6.83
N ASP A 71 -11.03 8.73 6.52
CA ASP A 71 -12.27 8.29 5.86
C ASP A 71 -12.31 8.74 4.38
N ASP A 72 -11.17 9.20 3.83
CA ASP A 72 -11.00 9.74 2.49
C ASP A 72 -9.71 9.22 1.81
N ASP A 73 -9.51 7.89 1.86
CA ASP A 73 -8.40 7.16 1.22
C ASP A 73 -7.00 7.65 1.60
N GLY A 74 -6.80 8.15 2.82
CA GLY A 74 -5.51 8.63 3.30
C GLY A 74 -5.22 10.11 3.03
N THR A 75 -6.18 10.86 2.49
CA THR A 75 -6.00 12.29 2.16
C THR A 75 -5.94 13.17 3.40
N THR A 76 -6.86 12.97 4.34
CA THR A 76 -6.87 13.67 5.63
C THR A 76 -6.91 12.71 6.80
N TRP A 77 -6.35 13.15 7.94
CA TRP A 77 -6.19 12.33 9.12
C TRP A 77 -6.73 13.02 10.35
N GLN A 78 -7.44 12.26 11.18
CA GLN A 78 -7.98 12.73 12.45
C GLN A 78 -7.65 11.73 13.55
N LYS A 79 -7.35 12.22 14.76
CA LYS A 79 -7.20 11.33 15.92
C LYS A 79 -8.53 10.66 16.22
N LEU A 80 -8.52 9.33 16.35
CA LEU A 80 -9.70 8.53 16.67
C LEU A 80 -9.76 8.21 18.16
N THR A 81 -8.68 7.62 18.71
CA THR A 81 -8.62 7.19 20.11
C THR A 81 -7.16 6.97 20.54
N ASP A 82 -6.98 6.55 21.79
CA ASP A 82 -5.71 6.00 22.30
C ASP A 82 -5.96 4.57 22.80
N VAL A 83 -5.14 3.61 22.35
CA VAL A 83 -5.18 2.24 22.87
C VAL A 83 -4.48 2.21 24.22
N LYS A 84 -5.24 1.88 25.25
CA LYS A 84 -4.74 1.77 26.62
C LYS A 84 -3.98 0.45 26.81
N PRO A 85 -3.01 0.39 27.74
CA PRO A 85 -2.31 -0.85 28.04
C PRO A 85 -3.23 -1.92 28.65
N PRO A 86 -2.83 -3.21 28.60
CA PRO A 86 -3.67 -4.30 29.09
C PRO A 86 -4.14 -4.15 30.52
N ALA A 87 -3.30 -3.62 31.43
CA ALA A 87 -3.66 -3.37 32.83
C ALA A 87 -4.84 -2.40 33.01
N GLN A 88 -5.15 -1.57 31.99
CA GLN A 88 -6.28 -0.63 32.04
C GLN A 88 -7.51 -1.14 31.27
N LEU A 89 -7.35 -2.15 30.42
CA LEU A 89 -8.42 -2.72 29.61
C LEU A 89 -9.03 -3.97 30.23
N SER A 90 -8.34 -4.63 31.17
CA SER A 90 -8.78 -5.85 31.79
C SER A 90 -8.61 -5.80 33.31
N SER A 91 -9.53 -6.45 34.03
CA SER A 91 -9.40 -6.71 35.47
C SER A 91 -8.71 -8.05 35.79
N ASP A 92 -8.34 -8.83 34.77
CA ASP A 92 -7.64 -10.09 34.95
C ASP A 92 -6.23 -9.84 35.51
N PRO A 93 -5.87 -10.43 36.66
CA PRO A 93 -4.57 -10.19 37.31
C PRO A 93 -3.36 -10.51 36.44
N GLN A 94 -3.48 -11.39 35.47
CA GLN A 94 -2.38 -11.72 34.53
C GLN A 94 -1.90 -10.52 33.72
N TYR A 95 -2.78 -9.54 33.47
CA TYR A 95 -2.46 -8.33 32.70
C TYR A 95 -2.00 -7.14 33.57
N ALA A 96 -2.12 -7.24 34.90
CA ALA A 96 -1.86 -6.12 35.82
C ALA A 96 -0.43 -5.57 35.71
N LYS A 97 0.52 -6.38 35.29
CA LYS A 97 1.92 -5.99 35.11
C LYS A 97 2.19 -5.23 33.82
N TYR A 98 1.32 -5.31 32.81
CA TYR A 98 1.49 -4.63 31.53
C TYR A 98 0.84 -3.26 31.58
N THR A 99 1.55 -2.29 32.11
CA THR A 99 1.05 -0.95 32.44
C THR A 99 1.30 0.09 31.35
N SER A 100 2.09 -0.25 30.33
CA SER A 100 2.42 0.64 29.21
C SER A 100 2.31 -0.06 27.86
N ASN A 101 1.73 0.62 26.87
CA ASN A 101 1.90 0.31 25.46
C ASN A 101 3.13 1.07 24.95
N TRP A 102 4.10 0.34 24.44
CA TRP A 102 5.39 0.94 24.15
C TRP A 102 5.61 1.19 22.67
N THR A 103 5.78 0.15 21.84
CA THR A 103 6.33 0.27 20.48
C THR A 103 5.82 -0.80 19.53
N ASN A 104 6.27 -0.77 18.28
CA ASN A 104 6.01 -1.73 17.22
C ASN A 104 4.51 -2.09 17.06
N PRO A 105 3.59 -1.11 16.96
CA PRO A 105 2.20 -1.47 16.65
C PRO A 105 2.14 -2.14 15.29
N TYR A 106 1.27 -3.15 15.14
CA TYR A 106 0.98 -3.80 13.87
C TYR A 106 -0.51 -4.05 13.75
N PHE A 107 -1.14 -3.44 12.75
CA PHE A 107 -2.55 -3.65 12.46
C PHE A 107 -2.76 -4.79 11.48
N TYR A 108 -3.83 -5.57 11.73
CA TYR A 108 -4.25 -6.63 10.84
C TYR A 108 -5.78 -6.75 10.82
N VAL A 109 -6.37 -6.68 9.64
CA VAL A 109 -7.81 -6.91 9.47
C VAL A 109 -8.03 -8.37 9.12
N LEU A 110 -8.82 -9.08 9.91
CA LEU A 110 -9.08 -10.48 9.68
C LEU A 110 -9.80 -10.71 8.34
N PRO A 111 -9.18 -11.45 7.39
CA PRO A 111 -9.81 -11.75 6.11
C PRO A 111 -10.84 -12.91 6.22
N GLN A 112 -10.84 -13.63 7.32
CA GLN A 112 -11.69 -14.78 7.63
C GLN A 112 -11.91 -14.87 9.12
N ASP A 113 -12.90 -15.66 9.54
CA ASP A 113 -13.11 -15.95 10.96
C ASP A 113 -11.91 -16.71 11.56
N VAL A 114 -11.55 -16.34 12.79
CA VAL A 114 -10.52 -17.01 13.60
C VAL A 114 -11.11 -17.26 14.99
N GLY A 115 -11.50 -18.49 15.26
CA GLY A 115 -12.16 -18.86 16.51
C GLY A 115 -13.45 -18.05 16.73
N ASP A 116 -13.47 -17.21 17.75
CA ASP A 116 -14.62 -16.36 18.09
C ASP A 116 -14.55 -14.96 17.48
N LEU A 117 -13.45 -14.65 16.79
CA LEU A 117 -13.26 -13.38 16.09
C LEU A 117 -13.75 -13.48 14.65
N SER A 118 -14.68 -12.63 14.28
CA SER A 118 -15.26 -12.61 12.92
C SER A 118 -14.35 -11.93 11.90
N ALA A 119 -14.48 -12.33 10.64
CA ALA A 119 -13.89 -11.61 9.51
C ALA A 119 -14.23 -10.09 9.56
N GLY A 120 -13.26 -9.24 9.25
CA GLY A 120 -13.39 -7.79 9.35
C GLY A 120 -13.02 -7.20 10.71
N THR A 121 -12.83 -8.02 11.76
CA THR A 121 -12.29 -7.55 13.05
C THR A 121 -10.90 -6.95 12.82
N LEU A 122 -10.68 -5.77 13.37
CA LEU A 122 -9.38 -5.12 13.37
C LEU A 122 -8.57 -5.58 14.58
N LEU A 123 -7.44 -6.22 14.32
CA LEU A 123 -6.46 -6.60 15.33
C LEU A 123 -5.33 -5.57 15.41
N LEU A 124 -4.78 -5.41 16.60
CA LEU A 124 -3.54 -4.69 16.88
C LEU A 124 -2.64 -5.59 17.71
N ALA A 125 -1.46 -5.91 17.21
CA ALA A 125 -0.39 -6.47 18.04
C ALA A 125 0.61 -5.36 18.37
N SER A 126 1.08 -5.30 19.62
CA SER A 126 2.03 -4.26 20.05
C SER A 126 2.87 -4.73 21.20
N VAL A 127 4.08 -4.20 21.28
CA VAL A 127 4.96 -4.40 22.43
C VAL A 127 4.44 -3.60 23.63
N VAL A 128 4.28 -4.30 24.75
CA VAL A 128 3.87 -3.76 26.05
C VAL A 128 4.96 -3.97 27.08
N SER A 129 4.88 -3.26 28.19
CA SER A 129 5.86 -3.38 29.28
C SER A 129 5.28 -3.02 30.64
N GLY A 130 6.02 -3.41 31.72
CA GLY A 130 5.71 -3.10 33.12
C GLY A 130 6.40 -1.84 33.62
N ASP A 131 6.58 -0.83 32.82
CA ASP A 131 7.34 0.38 33.12
C ASP A 131 6.88 1.12 34.39
N ASP A 132 5.58 1.13 34.65
CA ASP A 132 5.03 1.84 35.78
C ASP A 132 5.64 1.38 37.12
N TYR A 133 5.80 0.07 37.31
CA TYR A 133 6.40 -0.50 38.52
C TYR A 133 7.88 -0.20 38.57
N TYR A 134 8.62 -0.50 37.53
CA TYR A 134 10.06 -0.30 37.46
C TYR A 134 10.43 1.20 37.58
N TYR A 135 9.76 2.05 36.81
CA TYR A 135 9.97 3.48 36.87
C TYR A 135 9.71 4.05 38.26
N LYS A 136 8.61 3.67 38.90
CA LYS A 136 8.26 4.11 40.28
C LYS A 136 9.26 3.61 41.28
N GLU A 137 9.68 2.34 41.22
CA GLU A 137 10.68 1.74 42.10
C GLU A 137 12.02 2.50 42.02
N LYS A 138 12.52 2.72 40.80
CA LYS A 138 13.79 3.43 40.59
C LYS A 138 13.73 4.88 41.01
N LYS A 139 12.63 5.60 40.74
CA LYS A 139 12.43 6.98 41.17
C LYS A 139 12.26 7.10 42.65
N ALA A 140 11.69 6.12 43.37
CA ALA A 140 11.60 6.09 44.81
C ALA A 140 12.97 5.87 45.45
N ALA A 141 13.81 5.04 44.84
CA ALA A 141 15.18 4.78 45.31
C ALA A 141 16.14 5.95 45.01
N ASP A 142 16.01 6.56 43.83
CA ASP A 142 16.78 7.75 43.42
C ASP A 142 15.87 8.71 42.61
N PRO A 143 15.49 9.85 43.21
CA PRO A 143 14.68 10.86 42.53
C PRO A 143 15.31 11.44 41.26
N ASN A 144 16.62 11.35 41.12
CA ASN A 144 17.35 11.84 39.93
C ASN A 144 17.54 10.76 38.86
N TRP A 145 17.21 9.50 39.15
CA TRP A 145 17.31 8.44 38.17
C TRP A 145 16.53 8.77 36.90
N ALA A 146 17.10 8.48 35.75
CA ALA A 146 16.44 8.59 34.46
C ALA A 146 16.64 7.28 33.67
N PRO A 147 15.66 6.83 32.91
CA PRO A 147 15.81 5.65 32.08
C PRO A 147 16.90 5.87 31.02
N THR A 148 17.52 4.80 30.56
CA THR A 148 18.43 4.83 29.41
C THR A 148 17.66 5.18 28.12
N GLY A 149 18.36 5.37 27.00
CA GLY A 149 17.76 5.66 25.71
C GLY A 149 16.72 4.64 25.25
N ASN A 150 16.80 3.39 25.73
CA ASN A 150 15.83 2.33 25.46
C ASN A 150 14.76 2.16 26.57
N GLY A 151 14.85 2.93 27.65
CA GLY A 151 13.82 3.00 28.67
C GLY A 151 14.01 2.10 29.89
N ASP A 152 14.96 1.18 29.92
CA ASP A 152 15.12 0.19 31.00
C ASP A 152 13.79 -0.45 31.40
N ARG A 153 13.16 -1.14 30.45
CA ARG A 153 11.80 -1.65 30.56
C ARG A 153 11.77 -3.08 31.10
N LYS A 154 10.78 -3.37 31.91
CA LYS A 154 10.55 -4.66 32.54
C LYS A 154 9.28 -5.30 31.99
N ASP A 155 9.20 -6.64 32.08
CA ASP A 155 8.04 -7.43 31.65
C ASP A 155 7.65 -7.12 30.20
N VAL A 156 8.64 -7.07 29.29
CA VAL A 156 8.37 -6.81 27.87
C VAL A 156 7.64 -8.01 27.25
N ALA A 157 6.54 -7.73 26.57
CA ALA A 157 5.72 -8.76 25.92
C ALA A 157 5.05 -8.18 24.67
N ILE A 158 4.45 -9.04 23.86
CA ILE A 158 3.59 -8.63 22.73
C ILE A 158 2.16 -8.93 23.13
N ALA A 159 1.33 -7.90 23.24
CA ALA A 159 -0.11 -8.03 23.48
C ALA A 159 -0.90 -7.99 22.17
N LEU A 160 -1.99 -8.76 22.14
CA LEU A 160 -2.98 -8.74 21.07
C LEU A 160 -4.25 -8.03 21.56
N TYR A 161 -4.74 -7.11 20.73
CA TYR A 161 -5.98 -6.38 20.93
C TYR A 161 -6.93 -6.59 19.76
N ALA A 162 -8.23 -6.45 20.02
CA ALA A 162 -9.26 -6.48 19.00
C ALA A 162 -10.17 -5.26 19.09
N SER A 163 -10.67 -4.84 17.93
CA SER A 163 -11.70 -3.81 17.78
C SER A 163 -12.73 -4.28 16.76
N THR A 164 -14.01 -4.21 17.11
CA THR A 164 -15.15 -4.54 16.24
C THR A 164 -15.91 -3.30 15.77
N ASP A 165 -15.49 -2.10 16.19
CA ASP A 165 -16.10 -0.82 15.88
C ASP A 165 -15.19 0.11 15.07
N GLN A 166 -14.40 -0.48 14.17
CA GLN A 166 -13.51 0.23 13.26
C GLN A 166 -12.40 1.05 13.96
N GLY A 167 -11.86 0.51 15.05
CA GLY A 167 -10.75 1.09 15.78
C GLY A 167 -11.11 2.11 16.85
N ALA A 168 -12.41 2.35 17.12
CA ALA A 168 -12.85 3.33 18.10
C ALA A 168 -12.64 2.86 19.55
N THR A 169 -12.95 1.59 19.83
CA THR A 169 -12.70 0.96 21.14
C THR A 169 -11.94 -0.35 21.00
N TRP A 170 -11.27 -0.76 22.07
CA TRP A 170 -10.33 -1.87 22.08
C TRP A 170 -10.52 -2.76 23.29
N SER A 171 -10.44 -4.07 23.10
CA SER A 171 -10.29 -5.10 24.12
C SER A 171 -8.92 -5.74 24.02
N VAL A 172 -8.35 -6.16 25.15
CA VAL A 172 -7.18 -7.05 25.14
C VAL A 172 -7.66 -8.49 24.99
N GLU A 173 -7.10 -9.20 24.01
CA GLU A 173 -7.42 -10.59 23.77
C GLU A 173 -6.50 -11.53 24.56
N ASN A 174 -5.19 -11.39 24.38
CA ASN A 174 -4.19 -12.19 25.07
C ASN A 174 -2.77 -11.64 24.89
N ILE A 175 -1.78 -12.37 25.42
CA ILE A 175 -0.36 -12.14 25.21
C ILE A 175 0.17 -13.18 24.21
N ILE A 176 0.74 -12.70 23.11
CA ILE A 176 1.31 -13.54 22.04
C ILE A 176 2.62 -14.21 22.51
N ALA A 177 3.54 -13.38 22.99
CA ALA A 177 4.85 -13.77 23.45
C ALA A 177 5.29 -12.93 24.64
N THR A 178 6.06 -13.54 25.50
CA THR A 178 6.68 -12.87 26.67
C THR A 178 8.18 -12.89 26.53
N GLY A 179 8.76 -11.74 26.76
CA GLY A 179 10.16 -11.57 27.05
C GLY A 179 10.35 -11.16 28.51
N SER A 180 11.46 -10.55 28.81
CA SER A 180 11.81 -10.12 30.14
C SER A 180 12.21 -8.65 30.17
N TRP A 181 13.47 -8.36 30.11
CA TRP A 181 14.00 -7.00 30.22
C TRP A 181 14.34 -6.42 28.85
N GLN A 182 14.21 -5.10 28.75
CA GLN A 182 14.93 -4.28 27.80
C GLN A 182 15.80 -3.29 28.57
N GLY A 183 17.01 -3.67 28.81
CA GLY A 183 18.04 -2.76 29.35
C GLY A 183 18.80 -2.07 28.22
N GLY A 184 19.31 -0.86 28.47
CA GLY A 184 20.25 -0.24 27.55
C GLY A 184 21.59 -1.00 27.53
N THR A 185 22.19 -1.14 26.37
CA THR A 185 23.56 -1.66 26.20
C THR A 185 24.60 -0.74 26.82
N ASP A 186 24.20 0.47 27.18
CA ASP A 186 25.05 1.42 27.87
C ASP A 186 25.18 1.01 29.35
N SER A 187 26.19 0.23 29.63
CA SER A 187 26.44 -0.47 30.88
C SER A 187 26.53 0.42 32.11
N SER A 188 26.65 1.72 31.96
CA SER A 188 26.80 2.64 33.10
C SER A 188 25.50 2.94 33.83
N ALA A 189 24.35 2.78 33.21
CA ALA A 189 23.04 3.04 33.79
C ALA A 189 22.16 1.78 33.91
N ASN A 190 22.45 0.71 33.15
CA ASN A 190 21.74 -0.56 33.22
C ASN A 190 22.29 -1.41 34.37
N THR A 191 21.53 -1.49 35.47
CA THR A 191 21.88 -2.33 36.63
C THR A 191 21.49 -3.80 36.41
N ASN A 192 20.81 -4.10 35.32
CA ASN A 192 20.38 -5.43 34.95
C ASN A 192 20.90 -5.71 33.53
N ALA A 193 21.93 -6.52 33.40
CA ALA A 193 22.56 -6.80 32.10
C ALA A 193 21.77 -7.81 31.26
N GLN A 194 20.48 -7.96 31.49
CA GLN A 194 19.58 -8.84 30.73
C GLN A 194 18.93 -8.11 29.58
N GLN A 195 18.79 -8.81 28.47
CA GLN A 195 18.18 -8.31 27.23
C GLN A 195 17.42 -9.44 26.53
N ASP A 196 16.24 -9.78 27.08
CA ASP A 196 15.35 -10.83 26.56
C ASP A 196 14.00 -10.26 26.08
N PRO A 197 13.94 -9.10 25.42
CA PRO A 197 12.67 -8.57 24.96
C PRO A 197 12.15 -9.34 23.73
N VAL A 198 10.89 -9.06 23.38
CA VAL A 198 10.23 -9.54 22.17
C VAL A 198 9.70 -8.36 21.39
N TRP A 199 9.83 -8.42 20.04
CA TRP A 199 9.63 -7.27 19.15
C TRP A 199 8.82 -7.60 17.91
N GLU A 200 8.34 -6.54 17.23
CA GLU A 200 8.08 -6.48 15.79
C GLU A 200 7.06 -7.52 15.33
N PRO A 201 5.85 -7.57 15.93
CA PRO A 201 4.83 -8.51 15.54
C PRO A 201 4.38 -8.30 14.09
N TYR A 202 4.12 -9.42 13.40
CA TYR A 202 3.50 -9.49 12.08
C TYR A 202 2.46 -10.60 12.09
N LEU A 203 1.25 -10.33 11.61
CA LEU A 203 0.12 -11.26 11.70
C LEU A 203 -0.34 -11.74 10.32
N ILE A 204 -0.70 -13.02 10.24
CA ILE A 204 -1.46 -13.56 9.11
C ILE A 204 -2.57 -14.49 9.63
N ALA A 205 -3.69 -14.58 8.92
CA ALA A 205 -4.73 -15.58 9.17
C ALA A 205 -4.59 -16.72 8.14
N ARG A 206 -4.57 -17.96 8.62
CA ARG A 206 -4.45 -19.15 7.79
C ARG A 206 -5.26 -20.31 8.36
N ASN A 207 -6.10 -20.94 7.54
CA ASN A 207 -6.87 -22.13 7.92
C ASN A 207 -7.67 -21.94 9.23
N GLY A 208 -8.32 -20.79 9.40
CA GLY A 208 -9.11 -20.46 10.60
C GLY A 208 -8.28 -20.21 11.86
N LYS A 209 -6.97 -20.02 11.74
CA LYS A 209 -6.05 -19.69 12.84
C LYS A 209 -5.32 -18.40 12.58
N LEU A 210 -4.88 -17.74 13.65
CA LEU A 210 -3.98 -16.59 13.61
C LEU A 210 -2.54 -17.07 13.82
N VAL A 211 -1.63 -16.58 12.99
CA VAL A 211 -0.20 -16.80 13.12
C VAL A 211 0.46 -15.47 13.38
N ALA A 212 1.25 -15.37 14.44
CA ALA A 212 2.02 -14.21 14.79
C ALA A 212 3.52 -14.50 14.63
N TYR A 213 4.17 -13.79 13.74
CA TYR A 213 5.62 -13.76 13.59
C TYR A 213 6.17 -12.63 14.44
N TYR A 214 7.34 -12.82 15.03
CA TYR A 214 7.97 -11.82 15.88
C TYR A 214 9.45 -12.07 16.03
N SER A 215 10.17 -11.05 16.50
CA SER A 215 11.58 -11.14 16.91
C SER A 215 11.64 -11.51 18.38
N ASP A 216 12.49 -12.46 18.72
CA ASP A 216 12.58 -13.06 20.05
C ASP A 216 14.03 -13.05 20.52
N GLU A 217 14.30 -12.32 21.61
CA GLU A 217 15.62 -12.23 22.22
C GLU A 217 15.81 -13.16 23.43
N ASN A 218 14.78 -13.94 23.81
CA ASN A 218 14.99 -15.02 24.77
C ASN A 218 16.14 -15.93 24.35
N ASP A 219 16.88 -16.46 25.30
CA ASP A 219 18.08 -17.25 25.04
C ASP A 219 17.75 -18.66 24.56
N TYR A 220 18.05 -18.97 23.33
CA TYR A 220 17.87 -20.29 22.75
C TYR A 220 19.18 -20.97 22.41
N LEU A 221 19.40 -22.21 22.91
CA LEU A 221 20.62 -22.96 22.66
C LEU A 221 20.69 -23.50 21.22
N SER A 222 19.56 -23.96 20.69
CA SER A 222 19.42 -24.61 19.39
C SER A 222 17.95 -24.69 18.97
N TYR A 223 17.68 -25.37 17.88
CA TYR A 223 16.33 -25.77 17.48
C TYR A 223 16.34 -27.11 16.74
N ASP A 224 15.23 -27.83 16.78
CA ASP A 224 15.03 -29.05 15.99
C ASP A 224 14.81 -28.67 14.52
N THR A 225 15.70 -29.09 13.64
CA THR A 225 15.66 -28.74 12.21
C THR A 225 14.50 -29.38 11.44
N THR A 226 13.80 -30.36 12.01
CA THR A 226 12.63 -31.02 11.41
C THR A 226 11.34 -30.31 11.76
N THR A 227 11.22 -29.84 13.00
CA THR A 227 10.00 -29.23 13.55
C THR A 227 10.08 -27.73 13.70
N GLY A 228 11.28 -27.14 13.70
CA GLY A 228 11.54 -25.73 13.98
C GLY A 228 11.44 -25.37 15.46
N ILE A 229 11.16 -26.31 16.38
CA ILE A 229 10.96 -26.01 17.80
C ILE A 229 12.31 -25.65 18.44
N PRO A 230 12.44 -24.43 19.05
CA PRO A 230 13.65 -24.02 19.72
C PRO A 230 13.83 -24.69 21.10
N VAL A 231 15.08 -24.78 21.53
CA VAL A 231 15.46 -25.25 22.87
C VAL A 231 15.85 -24.04 23.70
N LEU A 232 14.98 -23.64 24.62
CA LEU A 232 15.26 -22.53 25.54
C LEU A 232 16.42 -22.87 26.47
N ASP A 233 17.30 -21.90 26.72
CA ASP A 233 18.33 -22.04 27.74
C ASP A 233 17.67 -22.05 29.13
N PRO A 234 17.95 -23.02 30.00
CA PRO A 234 17.41 -23.01 31.35
C PRO A 234 17.91 -21.83 32.21
N ASP A 235 18.97 -21.14 31.77
CA ASP A 235 19.50 -19.92 32.40
C ASP A 235 18.92 -18.65 31.76
N ASN A 236 17.85 -18.72 30.96
CA ASN A 236 17.14 -17.54 30.43
C ASN A 236 16.77 -16.58 31.59
N ASP A 237 16.78 -15.29 31.35
CA ASP A 237 16.64 -14.24 32.35
C ASP A 237 17.82 -14.09 33.31
N THR A 238 18.98 -14.70 33.04
CA THR A 238 20.17 -14.62 33.87
C THR A 238 21.33 -13.93 33.12
N ALA A 239 21.78 -12.81 33.61
CA ALA A 239 22.96 -12.13 33.04
C ALA A 239 24.24 -12.99 33.15
N PRO A 240 25.18 -12.87 32.21
CA PRO A 240 25.19 -12.00 31.04
C PRO A 240 24.46 -12.59 29.84
N ASP A 241 23.82 -11.72 29.07
CA ASP A 241 23.12 -12.08 27.86
C ASP A 241 24.03 -12.00 26.63
N SER A 242 23.60 -12.67 25.57
CA SER A 242 24.36 -12.78 24.32
C SER A 242 24.00 -11.73 23.27
N ASP A 243 22.99 -10.90 23.49
CA ASP A 243 22.33 -10.05 22.49
C ASP A 243 21.81 -10.86 21.28
N GLY A 244 21.51 -12.13 21.46
CA GLY A 244 20.94 -13.01 20.43
C GLY A 244 19.50 -12.65 20.13
N GLN A 245 19.09 -12.80 18.87
CA GLN A 245 17.71 -12.63 18.44
C GLN A 245 17.39 -13.63 17.35
N ILE A 246 16.27 -14.35 17.46
CA ILE A 246 15.74 -15.20 16.42
C ILE A 246 14.46 -14.60 15.84
N LEU A 247 14.05 -15.04 14.65
CA LEU A 247 12.68 -14.89 14.19
C LEU A 247 11.91 -16.16 14.50
N ALA A 248 10.75 -15.98 15.09
CA ALA A 248 9.87 -17.08 15.42
C ALA A 248 8.41 -16.75 15.12
N HIS A 249 7.58 -17.78 15.03
CA HIS A 249 6.14 -17.61 15.00
C HIS A 249 5.44 -18.51 16.03
N LYS A 250 4.22 -18.08 16.39
CA LYS A 250 3.26 -18.83 17.21
C LYS A 250 1.91 -18.86 16.52
N ILE A 251 1.09 -19.86 16.89
CA ILE A 251 -0.23 -20.09 16.29
C ILE A 251 -1.29 -20.03 17.39
N TRP A 252 -2.41 -19.37 17.10
CA TRP A 252 -3.57 -19.26 17.97
C TRP A 252 -4.85 -19.65 17.25
N ASP A 253 -5.73 -20.35 17.95
CA ASP A 253 -6.99 -20.87 17.43
C ASP A 253 -8.17 -19.87 17.56
N GLY A 254 -7.94 -18.70 18.14
CA GLY A 254 -8.97 -17.68 18.35
C GLY A 254 -9.89 -17.93 19.54
N ARG A 255 -9.60 -18.93 20.39
CA ARG A 255 -10.42 -19.30 21.56
C ARG A 255 -9.61 -19.58 22.80
N SER A 256 -8.49 -20.28 22.65
CA SER A 256 -7.62 -20.62 23.78
C SER A 256 -7.01 -19.37 24.41
N THR A 257 -6.69 -19.45 25.70
CA THR A 257 -6.00 -18.35 26.43
C THR A 257 -4.50 -18.31 26.10
N SER A 258 -3.99 -19.31 25.40
CA SER A 258 -2.56 -19.45 25.12
C SER A 258 -2.28 -19.75 23.66
N TRP A 259 -1.15 -19.24 23.20
CA TRP A 259 -0.56 -19.53 21.91
C TRP A 259 0.22 -20.84 21.92
N SER A 260 0.50 -21.40 20.75
CA SER A 260 1.40 -22.56 20.62
C SER A 260 2.80 -22.25 21.19
N GLN A 261 3.63 -23.27 21.32
CA GLN A 261 5.08 -23.07 21.46
C GLN A 261 5.62 -22.31 20.24
N PRO A 262 6.72 -21.54 20.41
CA PRO A 262 7.36 -20.88 19.29
C PRO A 262 7.93 -21.89 18.30
N VAL A 263 7.97 -21.52 17.03
CA VAL A 263 8.66 -22.21 15.95
C VAL A 263 9.61 -21.22 15.31
N VAL A 264 10.88 -21.58 15.19
CA VAL A 264 11.92 -20.74 14.57
C VAL A 264 11.62 -20.54 13.09
N ASP A 265 11.73 -19.31 12.60
CA ASP A 265 11.70 -18.99 11.16
C ASP A 265 13.11 -18.69 10.64
N MET A 266 13.91 -17.98 11.45
CA MET A 266 15.33 -17.73 11.20
C MET A 266 16.11 -17.74 12.51
N ALA A 267 17.04 -18.65 12.61
CA ALA A 267 17.83 -18.86 13.83
C ALA A 267 19.00 -17.88 14.00
N GLY A 268 19.38 -17.17 12.94
CA GLY A 268 20.64 -16.42 12.95
C GLY A 268 21.89 -17.33 13.00
N THR A 269 23.03 -16.76 13.37
CA THR A 269 24.27 -17.53 13.60
C THR A 269 24.41 -17.91 15.08
N THR A 270 25.32 -18.85 15.36
CA THR A 270 25.69 -19.15 16.74
C THR A 270 26.55 -18.04 17.33
N VAL A 271 26.24 -17.61 18.54
CA VAL A 271 26.95 -16.57 19.30
C VAL A 271 27.48 -17.12 20.61
N SER A 272 28.47 -16.43 21.19
CA SER A 272 29.02 -16.78 22.50
C SER A 272 28.28 -16.02 23.60
N ARG A 273 27.96 -16.70 24.69
CA ARG A 273 27.41 -16.10 25.92
C ARG A 273 28.45 -15.58 26.90
N GLY A 274 29.71 -15.59 26.55
CA GLY A 274 30.82 -15.09 27.40
C GLY A 274 31.27 -16.03 28.54
N ASN A 275 30.58 -17.12 28.79
CA ASN A 275 30.88 -18.12 29.82
C ASN A 275 31.35 -19.47 29.25
N GLY A 276 31.74 -19.51 27.99
CA GLY A 276 32.09 -20.73 27.24
C GLY A 276 30.86 -21.46 26.67
N LYS A 277 29.65 -21.01 26.92
CA LYS A 277 28.42 -21.50 26.29
C LYS A 277 28.13 -20.74 25.00
N THR A 278 27.36 -21.37 24.13
CA THR A 278 26.89 -20.79 22.85
C THR A 278 25.39 -20.89 22.72
N GLN A 279 24.79 -19.98 21.96
CA GLN A 279 23.37 -19.98 21.63
C GLN A 279 23.16 -19.51 20.18
N ILE A 280 21.96 -19.69 19.64
CA ILE A 280 21.53 -19.12 18.34
C ILE A 280 21.11 -17.67 18.52
N GLY A 281 20.82 -16.96 17.42
CA GLY A 281 20.34 -15.57 17.42
C GLY A 281 21.37 -14.56 16.91
N GLY A 282 22.58 -15.01 16.58
CA GLY A 282 23.60 -14.10 16.07
C GLY A 282 23.22 -13.44 14.75
N LYS A 283 23.72 -12.20 14.53
CA LYS A 283 23.34 -11.31 13.42
C LYS A 283 21.92 -10.74 13.55
N ARG A 284 21.22 -11.02 14.63
CA ARG A 284 19.95 -10.41 15.03
C ARG A 284 18.93 -10.30 13.88
N PRO A 285 18.44 -11.43 13.30
CA PRO A 285 17.36 -11.36 12.31
C PRO A 285 16.12 -10.70 12.94
N GLY A 286 15.55 -9.68 12.25
CA GLY A 286 14.45 -8.88 12.79
C GLY A 286 13.53 -8.34 11.71
N MET A 287 12.50 -7.57 12.08
CA MET A 287 11.63 -6.81 11.19
C MET A 287 11.01 -7.65 10.07
N THR A 288 10.51 -8.85 10.39
CA THR A 288 10.00 -9.77 9.36
C THR A 288 8.69 -9.30 8.76
N THR A 289 8.56 -9.47 7.46
CA THR A 289 7.29 -9.34 6.72
C THR A 289 7.16 -10.44 5.68
N LEU A 290 5.90 -10.79 5.35
CA LEU A 290 5.60 -11.91 4.46
C LEU A 290 4.63 -11.50 3.35
N ALA A 291 4.72 -12.20 2.21
CA ALA A 291 3.72 -12.11 1.16
C ALA A 291 3.49 -13.47 0.50
N PRO A 292 2.24 -13.84 0.18
CA PRO A 292 1.96 -14.97 -0.69
C PRO A 292 2.37 -14.65 -2.12
N THR A 293 2.83 -15.65 -2.86
CA THR A 293 3.20 -15.52 -4.27
C THR A 293 2.14 -16.16 -5.18
N THR A 294 2.04 -15.70 -6.43
CA THR A 294 1.06 -16.21 -7.39
C THR A 294 1.32 -17.64 -7.84
N ASP A 295 2.50 -18.18 -7.60
CA ASP A 295 2.86 -19.57 -7.85
C ASP A 295 2.71 -20.48 -6.61
N GLY A 296 1.98 -20.00 -5.59
CA GLY A 296 1.57 -20.81 -4.42
C GLY A 296 2.60 -20.90 -3.31
N LYS A 297 3.69 -20.16 -3.39
CA LYS A 297 4.72 -20.08 -2.33
C LYS A 297 4.52 -18.84 -1.47
N TRP A 298 5.43 -18.65 -0.52
CA TRP A 298 5.51 -17.50 0.35
C TRP A 298 6.93 -16.95 0.32
N ILE A 299 7.05 -15.64 0.26
CA ILE A 299 8.31 -14.92 0.47
C ILE A 299 8.27 -14.28 1.85
N MET A 300 9.34 -14.45 2.62
CA MET A 300 9.60 -13.75 3.87
C MET A 300 10.83 -12.87 3.68
N THR A 301 10.76 -11.61 4.07
CA THR A 301 11.92 -10.71 4.15
C THR A 301 12.18 -10.33 5.60
N TYR A 302 13.42 -10.06 5.93
CA TYR A 302 13.85 -9.69 7.27
C TYR A 302 15.15 -8.92 7.24
N GLU A 303 15.35 -8.16 8.31
CA GLU A 303 16.58 -7.46 8.61
C GLU A 303 17.64 -8.43 9.14
N TYR A 304 18.91 -8.16 8.83
CA TYR A 304 20.01 -9.01 9.25
C TYR A 304 21.31 -8.20 9.38
N PHE A 305 22.06 -8.34 10.46
CA PHE A 305 23.23 -7.52 10.70
C PHE A 305 24.53 -8.23 10.31
N VAL A 306 25.13 -7.82 9.20
CA VAL A 306 26.42 -8.34 8.68
C VAL A 306 27.42 -7.18 8.52
N GLY A 307 27.80 -6.55 9.64
CA GLY A 307 28.64 -5.35 9.61
C GLY A 307 27.86 -4.05 9.34
N GLY A 308 26.55 -4.11 9.39
CA GLY A 308 25.55 -3.08 9.17
C GLY A 308 24.20 -3.73 8.88
N PRO A 309 23.10 -2.98 8.90
CA PRO A 309 21.79 -3.53 8.58
C PRO A 309 21.76 -3.95 7.11
N ASP A 310 21.41 -5.22 6.88
CA ASP A 310 21.20 -5.83 5.58
C ASP A 310 19.75 -6.30 5.44
N VAL A 311 19.33 -6.76 4.29
CA VAL A 311 18.03 -7.36 4.04
C VAL A 311 18.22 -8.71 3.37
N ARG A 312 17.52 -9.71 3.90
CA ARG A 312 17.55 -11.06 3.39
C ARG A 312 16.14 -11.58 3.13
N TYR A 313 16.03 -12.69 2.40
CA TYR A 313 14.75 -13.33 2.14
C TYR A 313 14.84 -14.86 2.18
N ARG A 314 13.68 -15.47 2.40
CA ARG A 314 13.44 -16.90 2.28
C ARG A 314 12.19 -17.16 1.46
N ILE A 315 12.16 -18.27 0.71
CA ILE A 315 10.98 -18.70 -0.04
C ILE A 315 10.63 -20.11 0.45
N ALA A 316 9.36 -20.30 0.84
CA ALA A 316 8.84 -21.58 1.32
C ALA A 316 7.48 -21.89 0.68
N ASP A 317 7.15 -23.16 0.52
CA ASP A 317 5.82 -23.61 0.09
C ASP A 317 4.77 -23.46 1.21
N ASP A 318 5.21 -23.48 2.46
CA ASP A 318 4.38 -23.30 3.65
C ASP A 318 4.98 -22.20 4.53
N PRO A 319 4.24 -21.11 4.84
CA PRO A 319 4.73 -20.02 5.66
C PRO A 319 5.06 -20.43 7.11
N LEU A 320 4.62 -21.62 7.55
CA LEU A 320 4.95 -22.17 8.86
C LEU A 320 6.26 -22.98 8.87
N LYS A 321 7.03 -22.98 7.78
CA LYS A 321 8.24 -23.80 7.61
C LYS A 321 9.44 -23.03 7.05
N PHE A 322 9.53 -21.75 7.33
CA PHE A 322 10.69 -20.97 6.88
C PHE A 322 12.02 -21.45 7.47
N TYR A 323 12.02 -22.13 8.64
CA TYR A 323 13.21 -22.74 9.21
C TYR A 323 13.92 -23.72 8.26
N ALA A 324 13.19 -24.35 7.35
CA ALA A 324 13.71 -25.29 6.37
C ALA A 324 14.11 -24.65 5.03
N ALA A 325 13.82 -23.38 4.83
CA ALA A 325 14.10 -22.67 3.58
C ALA A 325 15.51 -22.07 3.58
N ALA A 326 16.12 -22.02 2.39
CA ALA A 326 17.42 -21.37 2.21
C ALA A 326 17.34 -19.85 2.47
N ASP A 327 18.41 -19.32 2.99
CA ASP A 327 18.59 -17.90 3.29
C ASP A 327 19.39 -17.21 2.16
N HIS A 328 18.87 -16.10 1.64
CA HIS A 328 19.43 -15.39 0.51
C HIS A 328 19.49 -13.88 0.75
N PRO A 329 20.57 -13.21 0.29
CA PRO A 329 20.59 -11.74 0.24
C PRO A 329 19.48 -11.20 -0.67
N ILE A 330 18.81 -10.11 -0.28
CA ILE A 330 17.74 -9.49 -1.09
C ILE A 330 18.23 -9.08 -2.49
N THR A 331 19.53 -8.80 -2.62
CA THR A 331 20.17 -8.39 -3.87
C THR A 331 20.25 -9.49 -4.93
N GLU A 332 19.98 -10.74 -4.56
CA GLU A 332 19.88 -11.87 -5.50
C GLU A 332 18.52 -11.96 -6.22
N LEU A 333 17.51 -11.23 -5.74
CA LEU A 333 16.21 -11.19 -6.44
C LEU A 333 16.38 -10.58 -7.83
N PRO A 334 15.75 -11.18 -8.86
CA PRO A 334 15.94 -10.78 -10.24
C PRO A 334 15.40 -9.36 -10.50
N VAL A 335 16.16 -8.58 -11.25
CA VAL A 335 15.80 -7.23 -11.71
C VAL A 335 15.91 -7.14 -13.24
N PRO A 336 15.29 -6.18 -13.89
CA PRO A 336 15.47 -5.95 -15.33
C PRO A 336 16.93 -5.73 -15.69
N ALA A 337 17.32 -6.11 -16.89
CA ALA A 337 18.68 -5.92 -17.41
C ALA A 337 19.11 -4.45 -17.30
N GLY A 338 20.26 -4.20 -16.63
CA GLY A 338 20.75 -2.84 -16.36
C GLY A 338 20.05 -2.11 -15.21
N GLY A 339 19.09 -2.76 -14.52
CA GLY A 339 18.47 -2.22 -13.33
C GLY A 339 19.38 -2.28 -12.10
N ARG A 340 19.06 -1.49 -11.07
CA ARG A 340 19.71 -1.58 -9.75
C ARG A 340 19.21 -2.84 -9.03
N THR A 341 19.98 -3.36 -8.10
CA THR A 341 19.54 -4.40 -7.16
C THR A 341 18.58 -3.84 -6.12
N LEU A 342 17.77 -4.71 -5.49
CA LEU A 342 16.89 -4.33 -4.41
C LEU A 342 17.67 -3.72 -3.24
N PRO A 343 17.04 -2.81 -2.46
CA PRO A 343 17.72 -2.07 -1.41
C PRO A 343 18.01 -2.93 -0.17
N THR A 344 19.11 -2.62 0.47
CA THR A 344 19.48 -3.07 1.82
C THR A 344 19.20 -1.96 2.85
N GLY A 345 19.81 -2.01 4.01
CA GLY A 345 19.70 -0.97 5.04
C GLY A 345 18.69 -1.28 6.14
N GLY A 346 18.17 -2.50 6.17
CA GLY A 346 17.26 -2.97 7.23
C GLY A 346 15.79 -2.60 7.01
N SER A 347 14.96 -2.98 7.98
CA SER A 347 13.52 -2.66 8.03
C SER A 347 12.75 -2.93 6.73
N PRO A 348 12.82 -4.15 6.16
CA PRO A 348 12.07 -4.47 4.96
C PRO A 348 10.56 -4.50 5.23
N VAL A 349 9.79 -4.14 4.22
CA VAL A 349 8.32 -4.27 4.24
C VAL A 349 7.84 -4.82 2.92
N LEU A 350 6.97 -5.83 2.98
CA LEU A 350 6.24 -6.40 1.85
C LEU A 350 4.77 -6.03 1.94
N GLN A 351 4.17 -5.64 0.83
CA GLN A 351 2.74 -5.40 0.67
C GLN A 351 2.24 -6.18 -0.54
N PRO A 352 1.50 -7.27 -0.35
CA PRO A 352 0.81 -7.93 -1.44
C PRO A 352 -0.35 -7.07 -1.94
N LEU A 353 -0.50 -7.00 -3.27
CA LEU A 353 -1.60 -6.30 -3.93
C LEU A 353 -2.71 -7.29 -4.33
N PRO A 354 -3.97 -6.85 -4.44
CA PRO A 354 -5.08 -7.73 -4.82
C PRO A 354 -4.97 -8.37 -6.20
N ASP A 355 -4.17 -7.79 -7.09
CA ASP A 355 -3.91 -8.33 -8.43
C ASP A 355 -2.75 -9.35 -8.47
N GLY A 356 -2.18 -9.68 -7.31
CA GLY A 356 -1.11 -10.66 -7.16
C GLY A 356 0.29 -10.07 -7.18
N ARG A 357 0.48 -8.82 -7.59
CA ARG A 357 1.80 -8.14 -7.48
C ARG A 357 2.23 -8.03 -6.01
N ILE A 358 3.53 -7.91 -5.79
CA ILE A 358 4.10 -7.69 -4.45
C ILE A 358 4.95 -6.43 -4.49
N VAL A 359 4.71 -5.54 -3.54
CA VAL A 359 5.49 -4.29 -3.37
C VAL A 359 6.44 -4.46 -2.20
N MET A 360 7.66 -3.95 -2.34
CA MET A 360 8.70 -3.99 -1.32
C MET A 360 9.39 -2.64 -1.16
N ASN A 361 9.81 -2.33 0.06
CA ASN A 361 10.74 -1.26 0.37
C ASN A 361 11.67 -1.71 1.51
N ALA A 362 12.84 -1.08 1.60
CA ALA A 362 13.74 -1.17 2.76
C ALA A 362 14.35 0.20 3.05
N ALA A 363 14.95 0.35 4.22
CA ALA A 363 15.40 1.65 4.74
C ALA A 363 16.48 2.34 3.87
N GLY A 364 17.26 1.57 3.15
CA GLY A 364 18.34 2.11 2.28
C GLY A 364 17.85 2.82 1.02
N ASP A 365 16.56 2.78 0.70
CA ASP A 365 16.03 3.40 -0.52
C ASP A 365 14.74 4.18 -0.25
N LYS A 366 14.56 5.27 -0.99
CA LYS A 366 13.32 6.05 -1.02
C LYS A 366 12.24 5.40 -1.89
N ASN A 367 12.61 4.60 -2.89
CA ASN A 367 11.74 4.03 -3.90
C ASN A 367 11.04 2.76 -3.42
N VAL A 368 10.01 2.34 -4.10
CA VAL A 368 9.38 1.03 -3.92
C VAL A 368 9.76 0.12 -5.08
N TRP A 369 9.79 -1.17 -4.80
CA TRP A 369 10.12 -2.21 -5.77
C TRP A 369 8.90 -3.10 -5.95
N VAL A 370 8.56 -3.45 -7.18
CA VAL A 370 7.36 -4.19 -7.50
C VAL A 370 7.71 -5.46 -8.27
N ASN A 371 7.34 -6.60 -7.71
CA ASN A 371 7.30 -7.85 -8.44
C ASN A 371 6.00 -7.89 -9.25
N GLU A 372 6.09 -7.59 -10.54
CA GLU A 372 4.95 -7.45 -11.43
C GLU A 372 4.20 -8.76 -11.65
N SER A 373 4.88 -9.89 -11.61
CA SER A 373 4.25 -11.21 -11.76
C SER A 373 3.72 -11.75 -10.43
N GLY A 374 4.20 -11.23 -9.31
CA GLY A 374 3.95 -11.75 -7.97
C GLY A 374 4.51 -13.16 -7.71
N ARG A 375 5.27 -13.74 -8.65
CA ARG A 375 5.84 -15.08 -8.53
C ARG A 375 7.07 -15.08 -7.62
N SER A 376 7.37 -16.23 -7.04
CA SER A 376 8.57 -16.38 -6.20
C SER A 376 9.88 -16.15 -6.95
N ASP A 377 9.90 -16.38 -8.27
CA ASP A 377 11.02 -16.15 -9.19
C ASP A 377 10.83 -14.89 -10.07
N GLY A 378 9.86 -14.04 -9.73
CA GLY A 378 9.47 -12.88 -10.53
C GLY A 378 10.49 -11.75 -10.49
N THR A 379 10.55 -10.98 -11.57
CA THR A 379 11.44 -9.82 -11.70
C THR A 379 10.88 -8.62 -10.96
N TRP A 380 11.74 -7.93 -10.20
CA TRP A 380 11.40 -6.75 -9.42
C TRP A 380 11.79 -5.47 -10.14
N LYS A 381 10.81 -4.60 -10.38
CA LYS A 381 10.99 -3.28 -11.01
C LYS A 381 10.94 -2.17 -9.97
N GLU A 382 11.81 -1.18 -10.13
CA GLU A 382 11.86 -0.01 -9.28
C GLU A 382 10.83 1.04 -9.71
N TYR A 383 10.07 1.57 -8.74
CA TYR A 383 9.15 2.69 -8.91
C TYR A 383 9.54 3.82 -7.95
N GLN A 384 9.72 5.01 -8.49
CA GLN A 384 10.21 6.15 -7.72
C GLN A 384 9.12 6.77 -6.87
N THR A 385 9.50 7.20 -5.66
CA THR A 385 8.63 7.94 -4.76
C THR A 385 9.26 9.27 -4.32
N PRO A 386 8.46 10.29 -4.02
CA PRO A 386 8.98 11.59 -3.56
C PRO A 386 9.33 11.61 -2.07
N ILE A 387 8.97 10.57 -1.31
CA ILE A 387 9.25 10.49 0.12
C ILE A 387 10.69 10.05 0.36
N ALA A 388 11.39 10.70 1.28
CA ALA A 388 12.78 10.37 1.58
C ALA A 388 12.94 8.93 2.10
N ALA A 389 14.12 8.33 1.91
CA ALA A 389 14.46 7.04 2.52
C ALA A 389 14.33 7.11 4.05
N GLY A 390 13.98 6.00 4.68
CA GLY A 390 13.83 5.95 6.14
C GLY A 390 13.49 4.58 6.67
N TYR A 391 13.87 4.37 7.91
CA TYR A 391 13.66 3.13 8.65
C TYR A 391 12.19 2.96 9.08
N SER A 392 11.74 1.71 9.19
CA SER A 392 10.39 1.35 9.64
C SER A 392 9.24 1.99 8.86
N ARG A 393 9.35 2.01 7.55
CA ARG A 393 8.25 2.39 6.66
C ARG A 393 7.08 1.42 6.76
N ASN A 394 5.88 1.93 6.46
CA ASN A 394 4.72 1.11 6.20
C ASN A 394 4.23 1.33 4.78
N LEU A 395 3.79 0.27 4.14
CA LEU A 395 3.11 0.29 2.86
C LEU A 395 1.69 -0.21 3.06
N GLN A 396 0.70 0.53 2.55
CA GLN A 396 -0.71 0.18 2.62
C GLN A 396 -1.35 0.34 1.25
N TYR A 397 -1.83 -0.74 0.68
CA TYR A 397 -2.67 -0.66 -0.51
C TYR A 397 -3.97 0.07 -0.18
N VAL A 398 -4.37 1.02 -1.03
CA VAL A 398 -5.62 1.77 -0.89
C VAL A 398 -6.64 1.19 -1.87
N ASP A 399 -7.63 0.49 -1.33
CA ASP A 399 -8.62 -0.24 -2.09
C ASP A 399 -9.33 0.63 -3.12
N GLY A 400 -9.49 0.09 -4.33
CA GLY A 400 -10.20 0.75 -5.42
C GLY A 400 -9.43 1.86 -6.12
N THR A 401 -8.22 2.22 -5.67
CA THR A 401 -7.44 3.31 -6.25
C THR A 401 -6.22 2.87 -7.07
N GLY A 402 -5.69 1.66 -6.81
CA GLY A 402 -4.41 1.21 -7.38
C GLY A 402 -3.20 1.89 -6.77
N ARG A 403 -3.37 2.68 -5.72
CA ARG A 403 -2.32 3.41 -5.02
C ARG A 403 -1.82 2.65 -3.82
N VAL A 404 -0.59 2.91 -3.43
CA VAL A 404 0.00 2.47 -2.17
C VAL A 404 0.34 3.69 -1.34
N LEU A 405 -0.27 3.78 -0.18
CA LEU A 405 0.04 4.76 0.85
C LEU A 405 1.33 4.35 1.57
N ILE A 406 2.24 5.28 1.73
CA ILE A 406 3.52 5.11 2.41
C ILE A 406 3.47 5.95 3.68
N LEU A 407 3.62 5.32 4.84
CA LEU A 407 3.81 6.01 6.12
C LEU A 407 5.28 5.92 6.53
N GLN A 408 5.82 6.99 7.10
CA GLN A 408 7.20 7.06 7.55
C GLN A 408 7.36 8.03 8.72
N ALA A 409 8.07 7.59 9.75
CA ALA A 409 8.56 8.45 10.82
C ALA A 409 10.01 8.90 10.55
N ALA A 410 10.43 9.98 11.19
CA ALA A 410 11.82 10.40 11.15
C ALA A 410 12.65 9.57 12.14
N TRP A 411 13.63 8.82 11.61
CA TRP A 411 14.52 7.99 12.42
C TRP A 411 15.81 8.72 12.85
N ALA A 412 16.06 9.93 12.38
CA ALA A 412 17.28 10.66 12.70
C ALA A 412 17.34 11.00 14.19
N GLY A 413 18.46 10.72 14.83
CA GLY A 413 18.72 11.04 16.24
C GLY A 413 18.46 12.52 16.53
N GLY A 414 17.84 12.81 17.68
CA GLY A 414 17.49 14.16 18.10
C GLY A 414 16.21 14.74 17.49
N SER A 415 15.58 14.06 16.53
CA SER A 415 14.31 14.48 15.92
C SER A 415 13.12 14.24 16.86
N VAL A 416 12.12 15.12 16.80
CA VAL A 416 10.81 14.90 17.45
C VAL A 416 9.77 14.25 16.55
N GLY A 417 10.05 14.00 15.31
CA GLY A 417 9.11 13.54 14.27
C GLY A 417 9.10 14.56 13.14
N PRO A 418 8.20 14.54 12.17
CA PRO A 418 6.82 14.04 12.17
C PRO A 418 6.66 12.58 11.72
N VAL A 419 5.41 12.08 11.81
CA VAL A 419 4.95 10.97 10.98
C VAL A 419 4.43 11.54 9.67
N LYS A 420 5.06 11.15 8.57
CA LYS A 420 4.72 11.60 7.21
C LYS A 420 3.96 10.52 6.46
N TYR A 421 3.21 10.95 5.45
CA TYR A 421 2.63 10.06 4.46
C TYR A 421 2.78 10.63 3.05
N ALA A 422 2.80 9.75 2.08
CA ALA A 422 2.73 10.05 0.65
C ALA A 422 2.13 8.83 -0.07
N GLU A 423 1.76 9.00 -1.32
CA GLU A 423 1.26 7.91 -2.15
C GLU A 423 2.15 7.68 -3.35
N VAL A 424 2.19 6.42 -3.80
CA VAL A 424 2.67 6.05 -5.12
C VAL A 424 1.53 5.36 -5.87
N ASP A 425 1.25 5.82 -7.09
CA ASP A 425 0.31 5.14 -7.99
C ASP A 425 1.08 4.09 -8.80
N LEU A 426 0.84 2.83 -8.48
CA LEU A 426 1.45 1.70 -9.19
C LEU A 426 0.63 1.27 -10.41
N GLY A 427 -0.48 1.97 -10.68
CA GLY A 427 -1.36 1.67 -11.78
C GLY A 427 -1.90 0.25 -11.67
N ARG A 428 -2.33 -0.27 -12.82
CA ARG A 428 -2.95 -1.56 -12.86
C ARG A 428 -2.29 -2.52 -13.78
N SER A 429 -2.92 -3.74 -13.74
CA SER A 429 -2.83 -4.74 -14.79
C SER A 429 -2.99 -4.11 -16.20
N ALA A 430 -2.55 -4.82 -17.21
CA ALA A 430 -2.39 -4.41 -18.61
C ALA A 430 -3.52 -3.51 -19.20
N GLY A 431 -4.74 -3.55 -18.70
CA GLY A 431 -5.85 -2.76 -19.19
C GLY A 431 -5.92 -1.30 -18.73
N ALA A 432 -5.03 -0.85 -17.84
CA ALA A 432 -5.04 0.51 -17.29
C ALA A 432 -4.05 1.48 -17.96
N TYR A 433 -3.21 0.97 -18.84
CA TYR A 433 -2.23 1.77 -19.56
C TYR A 433 -2.75 2.11 -20.96
N SER A 434 -2.30 3.27 -21.45
CA SER A 434 -2.62 3.71 -22.82
C SER A 434 -1.34 4.16 -23.52
N THR A 435 -1.30 3.98 -24.82
CA THR A 435 -0.37 4.71 -25.69
C THR A 435 -1.00 6.06 -26.04
N LEU A 436 -0.19 7.12 -26.04
CA LEU A 436 -0.59 8.45 -26.50
C LEU A 436 -0.14 8.59 -27.93
N VAL A 437 -1.08 8.50 -28.87
CA VAL A 437 -0.82 8.57 -30.33
C VAL A 437 -1.00 10.01 -30.79
N ASN A 438 0.04 10.60 -31.37
CA ASN A 438 -0.02 11.95 -31.95
C ASN A 438 -0.74 11.93 -33.31
N ARG A 439 -1.68 12.85 -33.53
CA ARG A 439 -2.50 12.88 -34.75
C ARG A 439 -1.69 13.20 -36.01
N ALA A 440 -0.77 14.14 -35.94
CA ALA A 440 0.03 14.57 -37.09
C ALA A 440 0.94 13.48 -37.64
N THR A 441 1.47 12.61 -36.78
CA THR A 441 2.49 11.63 -37.17
C THR A 441 2.02 10.18 -37.08
N GLY A 442 0.96 9.89 -36.31
CA GLY A 442 0.56 8.54 -35.96
C GLY A 442 1.52 7.80 -35.02
N GLN A 443 2.60 8.47 -34.60
CA GLN A 443 3.60 7.93 -33.68
C GLN A 443 3.16 8.13 -32.24
N VAL A 444 3.80 7.42 -31.30
CA VAL A 444 3.44 7.42 -29.87
C VAL A 444 4.47 8.13 -29.00
N LEU A 445 3.99 8.71 -27.89
CA LEU A 445 4.84 9.34 -26.88
C LEU A 445 5.74 8.30 -26.22
N SER A 446 7.05 8.54 -26.23
CA SER A 446 8.07 7.64 -25.68
C SER A 446 9.22 8.46 -25.09
N PRO A 447 9.94 7.96 -24.06
CA PRO A 447 11.24 8.50 -23.69
C PRO A 447 12.26 8.32 -24.79
N ASP A 448 13.18 9.27 -24.93
CA ASP A 448 14.28 9.17 -25.89
C ASP A 448 15.19 7.98 -25.57
N ALA A 449 15.67 7.31 -26.63
CA ALA A 449 16.48 6.11 -26.55
C ALA A 449 15.86 4.94 -25.72
N GLY A 450 14.55 4.96 -25.46
CA GLY A 450 13.87 3.93 -24.66
C GLY A 450 14.29 3.90 -23.18
N LYS A 451 15.00 4.90 -22.69
CA LYS A 451 15.44 5.01 -21.32
C LYS A 451 14.26 5.19 -20.38
N THR A 452 14.10 4.25 -19.45
CA THR A 452 13.01 4.24 -18.48
C THR A 452 13.43 4.66 -17.10
N GLN A 453 14.70 4.45 -16.77
CA GLN A 453 15.28 4.75 -15.47
C GLN A 453 16.64 5.41 -15.68
N ASP A 454 16.79 6.59 -15.11
CA ASP A 454 18.11 7.19 -14.87
C ASP A 454 18.35 7.10 -13.38
N ALA A 455 19.43 6.43 -12.97
CA ALA A 455 19.84 6.31 -11.57
C ALA A 455 20.11 7.68 -10.94
N ASN A 456 20.37 8.70 -11.78
CA ASN A 456 20.55 10.08 -11.37
C ASN A 456 19.38 10.94 -11.86
N LEU A 457 18.36 11.09 -11.04
CA LEU A 457 17.25 12.01 -11.28
C LEU A 457 17.65 13.49 -11.37
N THR A 458 18.94 13.78 -11.33
CA THR A 458 19.46 15.13 -11.08
C THR A 458 19.72 15.98 -12.32
N GLY A 459 19.56 15.48 -13.53
CA GLY A 459 19.85 16.35 -14.65
C GLY A 459 19.66 15.82 -16.05
N ASN A 460 19.65 14.52 -16.22
CA ASN A 460 19.62 13.87 -17.53
C ASN A 460 18.38 13.01 -17.75
N ALA A 461 17.20 13.47 -17.25
CA ALA A 461 15.96 12.82 -17.60
C ALA A 461 15.82 12.80 -19.12
N PRO A 462 15.55 11.64 -19.74
CA PRO A 462 15.41 11.57 -21.18
C PRO A 462 14.27 12.46 -21.65
N ASP A 463 14.48 13.14 -22.76
CA ASP A 463 13.43 13.89 -23.44
C ASP A 463 12.28 12.94 -23.81
N LEU A 464 11.08 13.47 -23.89
CA LEU A 464 9.96 12.77 -24.49
C LEU A 464 9.96 13.08 -25.99
N VAL A 465 9.85 12.02 -26.78
CA VAL A 465 9.89 12.06 -28.25
C VAL A 465 8.74 11.24 -28.83
N LEU A 466 8.53 11.34 -30.13
CA LEU A 466 7.63 10.48 -30.87
C LEU A 466 8.39 9.29 -31.47
N ARG A 467 7.82 8.09 -31.38
CA ARG A 467 8.36 6.84 -31.92
C ARG A 467 7.27 6.02 -32.58
N ASP A 468 7.66 5.10 -33.44
CA ASP A 468 6.75 4.10 -33.96
C ASP A 468 6.26 3.20 -32.81
N LYS A 469 4.99 2.78 -32.88
CA LYS A 469 4.37 1.97 -31.84
C LYS A 469 5.02 0.59 -31.79
N ASP A 470 5.48 0.21 -30.59
CA ASP A 470 5.94 -1.14 -30.26
C ASP A 470 5.08 -1.70 -29.13
N ALA A 471 4.35 -2.79 -29.43
CA ALA A 471 3.48 -3.45 -28.46
C ALA A 471 4.24 -4.15 -27.30
N ALA A 472 5.55 -4.37 -27.45
CA ALA A 472 6.40 -4.96 -26.41
C ALA A 472 7.11 -3.89 -25.53
N ASP A 473 7.08 -2.61 -25.94
CA ASP A 473 7.80 -1.53 -25.24
C ASP A 473 6.94 -0.86 -24.17
N ASP A 474 7.14 -1.24 -22.91
CA ASP A 474 6.47 -0.65 -21.75
C ASP A 474 6.81 0.83 -21.55
N THR A 475 7.86 1.36 -22.19
CA THR A 475 8.19 2.79 -22.15
C THR A 475 7.19 3.67 -22.90
N GLN A 476 6.43 3.07 -23.80
CA GLN A 476 5.39 3.75 -24.59
C GLN A 476 4.01 3.71 -23.94
N ARG A 477 3.90 3.14 -22.72
CA ARG A 477 2.63 2.95 -22.01
C ARG A 477 2.54 3.88 -20.82
N TRP A 478 1.39 4.54 -20.69
CA TRP A 478 1.15 5.59 -19.72
C TRP A 478 -0.14 5.34 -18.96
N HIS A 479 -0.06 5.42 -17.64
CA HIS A 479 -1.23 5.39 -16.76
C HIS A 479 -1.65 6.82 -16.42
N LEU A 480 -2.95 7.09 -16.51
CA LEU A 480 -3.52 8.39 -16.15
C LEU A 480 -4.02 8.32 -14.72
N THR A 481 -3.36 9.08 -13.85
CA THR A 481 -3.75 9.21 -12.45
C THR A 481 -4.47 10.54 -12.22
N GLU A 482 -5.71 10.47 -11.77
CA GLU A 482 -6.53 11.64 -11.50
C GLU A 482 -6.01 12.47 -10.31
N LYS A 483 -6.03 13.79 -10.47
CA LYS A 483 -5.62 14.79 -9.46
C LYS A 483 -6.57 15.97 -9.46
N GLY A 484 -7.73 15.84 -8.83
CA GLY A 484 -8.68 16.96 -8.69
C GLY A 484 -9.13 17.60 -10.02
N GLY A 485 -9.49 16.75 -11.00
CA GLY A 485 -9.91 17.17 -12.34
C GLY A 485 -8.75 17.34 -13.34
N ASN A 486 -7.52 17.19 -12.90
CA ASN A 486 -6.32 17.09 -13.73
C ASN A 486 -5.80 15.65 -13.71
N VAL A 487 -4.80 15.35 -14.54
CA VAL A 487 -4.16 14.03 -14.56
C VAL A 487 -2.64 14.16 -14.50
N SER A 488 -1.98 13.17 -13.88
CA SER A 488 -0.59 12.85 -14.16
C SER A 488 -0.52 11.71 -15.15
N LEU A 489 0.49 11.70 -15.99
CA LEU A 489 0.75 10.65 -16.97
C LEU A 489 1.98 9.86 -16.50
N LEU A 490 1.76 8.68 -15.90
CA LEU A 490 2.82 7.86 -15.30
C LEU A 490 3.26 6.77 -16.26
N ASN A 491 4.55 6.67 -16.50
CA ASN A 491 5.12 5.66 -17.40
C ASN A 491 5.08 4.27 -16.77
N LYS A 492 4.66 3.25 -17.52
CA LYS A 492 4.58 1.87 -17.05
C LYS A 492 5.95 1.30 -16.67
N ALA A 493 6.97 1.59 -17.47
CA ALA A 493 8.29 0.99 -17.27
C ALA A 493 9.03 1.55 -16.05
N GLY A 494 8.85 2.84 -15.71
CA GLY A 494 9.64 3.50 -14.65
C GLY A 494 8.82 4.26 -13.61
N GLY A 495 7.49 4.33 -13.73
CA GLY A 495 6.63 5.07 -12.79
C GLY A 495 6.84 6.59 -12.79
N ARG A 496 7.60 7.12 -13.74
CA ARG A 496 7.87 8.56 -13.85
C ARG A 496 6.75 9.28 -14.58
N SER A 497 6.46 10.51 -14.17
CA SER A 497 5.47 11.37 -14.79
C SER A 497 6.05 12.11 -15.99
N VAL A 498 5.18 12.42 -16.97
CA VAL A 498 5.45 13.45 -17.95
C VAL A 498 5.57 14.78 -17.24
N ALA A 499 6.71 15.47 -17.38
CA ALA A 499 7.05 16.70 -16.70
C ALA A 499 7.53 17.78 -17.66
N VAL A 500 7.26 19.04 -17.33
CA VAL A 500 7.90 20.17 -17.97
C VAL A 500 9.34 20.26 -17.47
N TRP A 501 10.31 20.19 -18.37
CA TRP A 501 11.72 20.25 -17.98
C TRP A 501 12.03 21.48 -17.14
N THR A 502 12.76 21.30 -16.04
CA THR A 502 13.07 22.33 -15.03
C THR A 502 11.85 23.01 -14.39
N GLY A 503 10.63 22.56 -14.64
CA GLY A 503 9.40 23.17 -14.15
C GLY A 503 9.05 24.52 -14.77
N SER A 504 9.80 25.00 -15.75
CA SER A 504 9.57 26.31 -16.41
C SER A 504 8.64 26.16 -17.61
N ALA A 505 7.34 26.38 -17.42
CA ALA A 505 6.32 26.24 -18.46
C ALA A 505 6.30 27.47 -19.39
N THR A 506 7.21 27.47 -20.36
CA THR A 506 7.31 28.47 -21.44
C THR A 506 7.15 27.80 -22.82
N ALA A 507 6.75 28.58 -23.83
CA ALA A 507 6.67 28.03 -25.19
C ALA A 507 8.06 27.58 -25.68
N GLY A 508 8.11 26.44 -26.35
CA GLY A 508 9.35 25.79 -26.78
C GLY A 508 10.03 24.91 -25.71
N GLN A 509 9.55 24.93 -24.45
CA GLN A 509 10.14 24.10 -23.42
C GLN A 509 9.87 22.61 -23.69
N ARG A 510 10.93 21.80 -23.59
CA ARG A 510 10.86 20.36 -23.80
C ARG A 510 10.14 19.67 -22.65
N LEU A 511 9.53 18.52 -22.92
CA LEU A 511 8.99 17.62 -21.92
C LEU A 511 9.97 16.47 -21.66
N ALA A 512 10.00 16.02 -20.42
CA ALA A 512 10.89 14.95 -19.97
C ALA A 512 10.14 14.07 -18.97
N GLN A 513 10.76 12.97 -18.55
CA GLN A 513 10.27 12.18 -17.44
C GLN A 513 10.85 12.65 -16.11
N TRP A 514 10.01 12.73 -15.08
CA TRP A 514 10.44 13.06 -13.73
C TRP A 514 9.60 12.35 -12.68
N VAL A 515 10.13 12.22 -11.46
CA VAL A 515 9.35 11.68 -10.34
C VAL A 515 8.10 12.53 -10.11
N ASP A 516 6.94 11.89 -9.92
CA ASP A 516 5.72 12.59 -9.58
C ASP A 516 5.76 13.03 -8.10
N ASP A 517 5.95 14.30 -7.87
CA ASP A 517 5.96 14.97 -6.57
C ASP A 517 4.72 15.83 -6.33
N GLY A 518 3.70 15.73 -7.19
CA GLY A 518 2.47 16.51 -7.12
C GLY A 518 2.56 17.94 -7.62
N ALA A 519 3.72 18.39 -8.11
CA ALA A 519 3.88 19.74 -8.62
C ALA A 519 3.10 19.96 -9.93
N THR A 520 2.64 21.19 -10.17
CA THR A 520 1.79 21.55 -11.33
C THR A 520 2.47 21.39 -12.69
N ASP A 521 3.80 21.33 -12.72
CA ASP A 521 4.57 21.05 -13.94
C ASP A 521 4.49 19.60 -14.41
N LYS A 522 3.85 18.71 -13.60
CA LYS A 522 3.58 17.30 -13.90
C LYS A 522 2.08 17.00 -14.01
N GLN A 523 1.26 18.04 -13.98
CA GLN A 523 -0.19 17.91 -14.07
C GLN A 523 -0.72 18.44 -15.40
N TRP A 524 -1.70 17.75 -15.94
CA TRP A 524 -2.23 17.98 -17.27
C TRP A 524 -3.76 18.01 -17.25
N THR A 525 -4.36 18.83 -18.11
CA THR A 525 -5.81 18.80 -18.36
C THR A 525 -6.03 18.20 -19.76
N LEU A 526 -6.89 17.21 -19.86
CA LEU A 526 -7.32 16.63 -21.13
C LEU A 526 -8.51 17.43 -21.67
N ALA A 527 -8.29 18.26 -22.67
CA ALA A 527 -9.34 19.00 -23.35
C ALA A 527 -9.82 18.19 -24.56
N PRO A 528 -11.09 17.71 -24.61
CA PRO A 528 -11.61 16.98 -25.76
C PRO A 528 -11.49 17.80 -27.04
N SER A 529 -11.10 17.14 -28.13
CA SER A 529 -11.06 17.67 -29.49
C SER A 529 -11.95 16.82 -30.42
N THR A 530 -11.75 16.90 -31.72
CA THR A 530 -12.53 16.14 -32.69
C THR A 530 -12.10 14.67 -32.75
N ASP A 531 -12.96 13.78 -33.21
CA ASP A 531 -12.67 12.38 -33.57
C ASP A 531 -12.07 11.52 -32.45
N GLY A 532 -12.33 11.88 -31.15
CA GLY A 532 -11.80 11.15 -30.00
C GLY A 532 -10.37 11.52 -29.63
N TYR A 533 -9.83 12.60 -30.18
CA TYR A 533 -8.57 13.18 -29.77
C TYR A 533 -8.73 14.16 -28.61
N TYR A 534 -7.61 14.44 -27.95
CA TYR A 534 -7.52 15.40 -26.83
C TYR A 534 -6.35 16.35 -27.08
N LYS A 535 -6.52 17.62 -26.70
CA LYS A 535 -5.40 18.51 -26.47
C LYS A 535 -4.97 18.42 -25.02
N ILE A 536 -3.69 18.13 -24.78
CA ILE A 536 -3.13 17.92 -23.44
C ILE A 536 -2.51 19.25 -22.99
N ARG A 537 -3.20 19.93 -22.06
CA ARG A 537 -2.87 21.28 -21.61
C ARG A 537 -2.10 21.24 -20.30
N SER A 538 -1.05 22.05 -20.17
CA SER A 538 -0.30 22.18 -18.92
C SER A 538 -1.13 22.88 -17.83
N VAL A 539 -1.15 22.31 -16.62
CA VAL A 539 -1.76 22.96 -15.45
C VAL A 539 -0.90 24.12 -14.95
N ARG A 540 0.43 24.02 -15.08
CA ARG A 540 1.34 25.08 -14.67
C ARG A 540 1.25 26.34 -15.52
N ASN A 541 0.93 26.20 -16.81
CA ASN A 541 0.63 27.30 -17.71
C ASN A 541 -0.47 26.89 -18.68
N THR A 542 -1.69 27.33 -18.39
CA THR A 542 -2.90 26.90 -19.10
C THR A 542 -3.02 27.45 -20.53
N SER A 543 -2.11 28.28 -20.98
CA SER A 543 -2.02 28.75 -22.38
C SER A 543 -1.18 27.81 -23.26
N LEU A 544 -0.52 26.78 -22.67
CA LEU A 544 0.42 25.92 -23.36
C LEU A 544 -0.07 24.48 -23.42
N PHE A 545 0.21 23.82 -24.54
CA PHE A 545 -0.23 22.46 -24.87
C PHE A 545 0.95 21.57 -25.24
N MET A 546 0.87 20.30 -24.90
CA MET A 546 1.80 19.26 -25.34
C MET A 546 1.74 19.15 -26.84
N THR A 547 2.87 19.38 -27.52
CA THR A 547 2.98 19.43 -28.97
C THR A 547 4.03 18.44 -29.46
N GLY A 548 3.63 17.51 -30.31
CA GLY A 548 4.52 16.57 -30.99
C GLY A 548 5.40 17.31 -32.01
N ALA A 549 6.65 16.88 -32.15
CA ALA A 549 7.51 17.36 -33.25
C ALA A 549 7.36 16.46 -34.47
N ALA A 550 7.39 17.04 -35.66
CA ALA A 550 7.55 16.27 -36.87
C ALA A 550 8.97 15.66 -36.88
N GLN A 551 9.04 14.31 -36.99
CA GLN A 551 10.27 13.51 -37.05
C GLN A 551 11.26 13.68 -35.88
N SER A 552 11.23 12.73 -34.93
CA SER A 552 12.24 12.45 -33.89
C SER A 552 12.76 13.63 -33.02
N GLY A 553 12.15 14.79 -33.05
CA GLY A 553 12.44 15.89 -32.16
C GLY A 553 11.75 15.74 -30.79
N PRO A 554 12.16 16.52 -29.77
CA PRO A 554 11.53 16.46 -28.47
C PRO A 554 10.08 16.96 -28.54
N VAL A 555 9.20 16.33 -27.78
CA VAL A 555 7.86 16.85 -27.50
C VAL A 555 7.99 18.08 -26.60
N THR A 556 7.33 19.18 -26.99
CA THR A 556 7.48 20.48 -26.34
C THR A 556 6.13 21.06 -25.91
N LEU A 557 6.18 22.09 -25.08
CA LEU A 557 5.04 22.98 -24.84
C LEU A 557 4.98 24.06 -25.92
N GLN A 558 3.79 24.27 -26.50
CA GLN A 558 3.55 25.37 -27.44
C GLN A 558 2.22 26.08 -27.13
N ALA A 559 2.09 27.33 -27.55
CA ALA A 559 0.82 28.03 -27.51
C ALA A 559 -0.25 27.29 -28.32
N SER A 560 -1.52 27.50 -27.97
CA SER A 560 -2.64 26.90 -28.73
C SER A 560 -2.56 27.27 -30.20
N ILE A 561 -2.67 26.29 -31.05
CA ILE A 561 -2.71 26.45 -32.51
C ILE A 561 -4.17 26.40 -32.95
N ASN A 562 -4.53 27.18 -33.93
CA ASN A 562 -5.88 27.27 -34.44
C ASN A 562 -6.00 26.41 -35.72
N ALA A 563 -6.81 25.35 -35.64
CA ALA A 563 -7.08 24.46 -36.76
C ALA A 563 -7.57 25.16 -38.06
N ALA A 564 -8.26 26.28 -37.94
CA ALA A 564 -8.74 27.05 -39.09
C ALA A 564 -7.63 27.78 -39.85
N THR A 565 -6.50 28.07 -39.21
CA THR A 565 -5.37 28.81 -39.81
C THR A 565 -4.21 27.86 -40.14
N ASP A 566 -4.00 26.82 -39.34
CA ASP A 566 -2.94 25.81 -39.56
C ASP A 566 -3.37 24.46 -39.05
N PRO A 567 -4.15 23.71 -39.85
CA PRO A 567 -4.66 22.39 -39.42
C PRO A 567 -3.55 21.35 -39.19
N ALA A 568 -2.47 21.39 -39.98
CA ALA A 568 -1.37 20.43 -39.82
C ALA A 568 -0.57 20.66 -38.53
N ALA A 569 -0.38 21.92 -38.14
CA ALA A 569 0.24 22.23 -36.86
C ALA A 569 -0.71 21.99 -35.68
N ASP A 570 -2.02 22.13 -35.85
CA ASP A 570 -3.03 21.82 -34.85
C ASP A 570 -3.04 20.30 -34.55
N ASP A 571 -2.96 19.44 -35.59
CA ASP A 571 -2.87 17.98 -35.42
C ASP A 571 -1.66 17.58 -34.56
N ALA A 572 -0.57 18.35 -34.54
CA ALA A 572 0.58 18.09 -33.68
C ALA A 572 0.28 18.28 -32.19
N GLN A 573 -0.79 19.02 -31.83
CA GLN A 573 -1.27 19.18 -30.46
C GLN A 573 -2.37 18.19 -30.06
N GLU A 574 -2.80 17.35 -30.99
CA GLU A 574 -3.87 16.41 -30.76
C GLU A 574 -3.34 14.99 -30.51
N TRP A 575 -3.88 14.35 -29.45
CA TRP A 575 -3.44 13.07 -28.95
C TRP A 575 -4.62 12.13 -28.76
N GLN A 576 -4.49 10.89 -29.22
CA GLN A 576 -5.45 9.82 -28.96
C GLN A 576 -4.88 8.92 -27.86
N LEU A 577 -5.71 8.61 -26.83
CA LEU A 577 -5.38 7.66 -25.80
C LEU A 577 -5.89 6.28 -26.21
N VAL A 578 -4.97 5.41 -26.62
CA VAL A 578 -5.28 4.04 -27.05
C VAL A 578 -4.87 3.08 -25.95
N GLN A 579 -5.86 2.43 -25.31
CA GLN A 579 -5.61 1.46 -24.23
C GLN A 579 -4.82 0.26 -24.74
N ASP A 580 -3.81 -0.19 -23.98
CA ASP A 580 -2.92 -1.26 -24.39
C ASP A 580 -2.62 -2.24 -23.22
N PRO A 581 -2.83 -3.55 -23.41
CA PRO A 581 -3.50 -4.13 -24.58
C PRO A 581 -4.94 -3.64 -24.67
N ALA A 582 -5.46 -3.52 -25.86
CA ALA A 582 -6.88 -3.24 -26.02
C ALA A 582 -7.70 -4.29 -25.26
N PRO A 583 -8.70 -3.90 -24.46
CA PRO A 583 -9.52 -4.86 -23.76
C PRO A 583 -10.15 -5.84 -24.76
N ALA A 584 -10.30 -7.11 -24.31
CA ALA A 584 -11.03 -8.08 -25.11
C ALA A 584 -12.37 -7.49 -25.53
N ASN A 585 -12.72 -7.61 -26.82
CA ASN A 585 -13.90 -7.00 -27.38
C ASN A 585 -14.43 -7.90 -28.53
N PRO A 586 -15.65 -8.44 -28.43
CA PRO A 586 -16.62 -8.30 -27.33
C PRO A 586 -16.28 -9.10 -26.08
N PHE A 587 -16.93 -8.73 -24.95
CA PHE A 587 -16.73 -9.38 -23.64
C PHE A 587 -18.04 -9.44 -22.85
N THR A 588 -18.07 -10.19 -21.76
CA THR A 588 -19.14 -10.15 -20.75
C THR A 588 -18.65 -9.43 -19.49
N LEU A 589 -19.59 -8.90 -18.67
CA LEU A 589 -19.29 -8.39 -17.34
C LEU A 589 -19.86 -9.32 -16.28
N LYS A 590 -18.98 -10.04 -15.58
CA LYS A 590 -19.33 -10.97 -14.49
C LYS A 590 -19.16 -10.30 -13.15
N GLY A 591 -20.24 -10.19 -12.38
CA GLY A 591 -20.24 -9.57 -11.05
C GLY A 591 -19.57 -10.45 -10.00
N ALA A 592 -18.64 -9.87 -9.24
CA ALA A 592 -17.88 -10.58 -8.20
C ALA A 592 -18.77 -11.10 -7.06
N ASN A 593 -19.81 -10.35 -6.67
CA ASN A 593 -20.75 -10.75 -5.60
C ASN A 593 -21.66 -11.91 -6.00
N SER A 594 -22.15 -11.92 -7.24
CA SER A 594 -23.21 -12.86 -7.67
C SER A 594 -22.67 -14.02 -8.51
N GLY A 595 -21.51 -13.89 -9.13
CA GLY A 595 -21.01 -14.81 -10.15
C GLY A 595 -21.81 -14.79 -11.46
N ARG A 596 -22.76 -13.85 -11.60
CA ARG A 596 -23.64 -13.69 -12.76
C ARG A 596 -23.18 -12.58 -13.67
N CYS A 597 -23.60 -12.64 -14.92
CA CYS A 597 -23.27 -11.66 -15.92
C CYS A 597 -24.31 -10.51 -15.98
N LEU A 598 -23.83 -9.32 -16.32
CA LEU A 598 -24.68 -8.19 -16.67
C LEU A 598 -25.48 -8.57 -17.89
N ASP A 599 -26.80 -8.39 -17.80
CA ASP A 599 -27.79 -8.90 -18.76
C ASP A 599 -28.80 -7.82 -19.09
N VAL A 600 -29.05 -7.63 -20.38
CA VAL A 600 -30.10 -6.75 -20.85
C VAL A 600 -31.31 -7.60 -21.25
N PRO A 601 -32.43 -7.56 -20.50
CA PRO A 601 -33.60 -8.37 -20.83
C PRO A 601 -34.02 -8.22 -22.30
N ASN A 602 -34.00 -9.32 -23.05
CA ASN A 602 -34.32 -9.39 -24.48
C ASN A 602 -33.53 -8.42 -25.40
N GLY A 603 -32.45 -7.79 -24.92
CA GLY A 603 -31.70 -6.80 -25.70
C GLY A 603 -32.48 -5.54 -26.08
N GLN A 604 -33.55 -5.19 -25.36
CA GLN A 604 -34.44 -4.08 -25.69
C GLN A 604 -34.01 -2.76 -25.08
N THR A 605 -34.15 -1.66 -25.83
CA THR A 605 -33.93 -0.30 -25.33
C THR A 605 -35.00 0.12 -24.35
N GLY A 606 -34.66 0.99 -23.38
CA GLY A 606 -35.55 1.47 -22.32
C GLY A 606 -35.73 0.50 -21.16
N VAL A 607 -35.22 -0.72 -21.26
CA VAL A 607 -35.33 -1.73 -20.21
C VAL A 607 -34.16 -1.61 -19.21
N GLN A 608 -34.49 -1.80 -17.93
CA GLN A 608 -33.49 -1.81 -16.87
C GLN A 608 -32.62 -3.07 -16.99
N VAL A 609 -31.31 -2.87 -16.93
CA VAL A 609 -30.31 -3.92 -16.90
C VAL A 609 -30.41 -4.72 -15.59
N GLN A 610 -30.16 -6.00 -15.68
CA GLN A 610 -30.20 -6.96 -14.57
C GLN A 610 -28.93 -7.80 -14.51
N ILE A 611 -28.82 -8.70 -13.54
CA ILE A 611 -27.88 -9.82 -13.58
C ILE A 611 -28.60 -11.12 -13.89
N TRP A 612 -27.93 -12.00 -14.64
CA TRP A 612 -28.44 -13.31 -15.01
C TRP A 612 -27.31 -14.32 -15.13
N ASP A 613 -27.62 -15.63 -15.11
CA ASP A 613 -26.62 -16.67 -15.33
C ASP A 613 -25.90 -16.41 -16.65
N CYS A 614 -24.57 -16.54 -16.64
CA CYS A 614 -23.76 -16.26 -17.81
C CYS A 614 -24.06 -17.25 -18.92
N SER A 615 -24.59 -16.78 -20.03
CA SER A 615 -25.02 -17.60 -21.18
C SER A 615 -24.17 -17.38 -22.42
N GLY A 616 -23.42 -16.27 -22.49
CA GLY A 616 -22.71 -15.84 -23.69
C GLY A 616 -23.62 -15.33 -24.81
N ASN A 617 -24.93 -15.15 -24.54
CA ASN A 617 -25.89 -14.63 -25.53
C ASN A 617 -25.64 -13.15 -25.84
N GLN A 618 -26.17 -12.69 -26.98
CA GLN A 618 -25.97 -11.33 -27.47
C GLN A 618 -26.41 -10.24 -26.47
N ASN A 619 -27.40 -10.51 -25.63
CA ASN A 619 -27.90 -9.59 -24.60
C ASN A 619 -26.98 -9.48 -23.36
N GLN A 620 -25.93 -10.31 -23.29
CA GLN A 620 -24.86 -10.24 -22.28
C GLN A 620 -23.51 -9.88 -22.91
N THR A 621 -23.46 -9.79 -24.23
CA THR A 621 -22.25 -9.51 -24.98
C THR A 621 -22.08 -8.01 -25.15
N ILE A 622 -20.99 -7.47 -24.59
CA ILE A 622 -20.71 -6.03 -24.52
C ILE A 622 -19.55 -5.70 -25.45
N THR A 623 -19.71 -4.65 -26.23
CA THR A 623 -18.65 -4.06 -27.05
C THR A 623 -18.29 -2.69 -26.47
N GLN A 624 -17.03 -2.43 -26.20
CA GLN A 624 -16.55 -1.11 -25.80
C GLN A 624 -16.03 -0.33 -27.00
N THR A 625 -16.49 0.91 -27.17
CA THR A 625 -15.97 1.83 -28.18
C THR A 625 -14.74 2.61 -27.67
N ALA A 626 -13.96 3.17 -28.58
CA ALA A 626 -12.84 4.04 -28.24
C ALA A 626 -13.30 5.30 -27.44
N ALA A 627 -14.56 5.72 -27.62
CA ALA A 627 -15.17 6.84 -26.86
C ALA A 627 -15.62 6.44 -25.44
N GLY A 628 -15.40 5.19 -25.02
CA GLY A 628 -15.79 4.67 -23.69
C GLY A 628 -17.26 4.21 -23.59
N GLU A 629 -18.00 4.14 -24.70
CA GLU A 629 -19.36 3.60 -24.65
C GLU A 629 -19.32 2.07 -24.50
N LEU A 630 -20.23 1.53 -23.68
CA LEU A 630 -20.50 0.11 -23.58
C LEU A 630 -21.76 -0.22 -24.36
N ARG A 631 -21.64 -1.03 -25.40
CA ARG A 631 -22.75 -1.36 -26.32
C ARG A 631 -23.18 -2.80 -26.19
N VAL A 632 -24.49 -3.03 -26.16
CA VAL A 632 -25.13 -4.32 -26.21
C VAL A 632 -26.08 -4.30 -27.41
N ALA A 633 -25.97 -5.26 -28.31
CA ALA A 633 -26.79 -5.31 -29.54
C ALA A 633 -26.85 -3.96 -30.30
N GLY A 634 -25.74 -3.24 -30.37
CA GLY A 634 -25.60 -1.96 -31.09
C GLY A 634 -26.09 -0.72 -30.31
N ASN A 635 -26.80 -0.87 -29.18
CA ASN A 635 -27.25 0.21 -28.33
C ASN A 635 -26.35 0.40 -27.11
N CYS A 636 -26.40 1.56 -26.44
CA CYS A 636 -25.49 1.95 -25.37
C CYS A 636 -26.09 1.69 -23.98
N LEU A 637 -25.29 1.17 -23.05
CA LEU A 637 -25.62 1.23 -21.62
C LEU A 637 -25.61 2.69 -21.17
N ALA A 638 -26.65 3.11 -20.46
CA ALA A 638 -26.90 4.50 -20.12
C ALA A 638 -27.43 4.67 -18.69
N ALA A 639 -27.10 5.79 -18.06
CA ALA A 639 -27.82 6.26 -16.90
C ALA A 639 -29.24 6.72 -17.35
N ALA A 640 -30.29 6.16 -16.78
CA ALA A 640 -31.65 6.48 -17.15
C ALA A 640 -31.97 7.98 -16.98
N GLY A 641 -32.45 8.61 -18.04
CA GLY A 641 -32.77 10.04 -18.04
C GLY A 641 -31.58 10.96 -17.79
N ASP A 642 -30.36 10.53 -18.11
CA ASP A 642 -29.09 11.20 -17.79
C ASP A 642 -28.93 11.48 -16.28
N GLY A 643 -29.53 10.62 -15.43
CA GLY A 643 -29.55 10.78 -13.96
C GLY A 643 -28.17 10.78 -13.34
N THR A 644 -27.97 11.65 -12.34
CA THR A 644 -26.68 11.85 -11.65
C THR A 644 -26.73 11.48 -10.17
N THR A 645 -27.81 10.89 -9.69
CA THR A 645 -27.99 10.52 -8.29
C THR A 645 -27.85 9.02 -8.07
N ALA A 646 -27.37 8.62 -6.88
CA ALA A 646 -27.35 7.22 -6.47
C ALA A 646 -28.77 6.61 -6.52
N GLY A 647 -28.88 5.39 -7.04
CA GLY A 647 -30.15 4.72 -7.33
C GLY A 647 -30.67 4.92 -8.75
N THR A 648 -30.00 5.74 -9.59
CA THR A 648 -30.31 5.86 -11.01
C THR A 648 -30.22 4.49 -11.68
N LYS A 649 -31.25 4.11 -12.45
CA LYS A 649 -31.29 2.84 -13.15
C LYS A 649 -30.23 2.79 -14.25
N LEU A 650 -29.55 1.67 -14.38
CA LEU A 650 -28.81 1.35 -15.59
C LEU A 650 -29.76 0.78 -16.62
N ILE A 651 -29.80 1.35 -17.83
CA ILE A 651 -30.68 0.94 -18.92
C ILE A 651 -29.89 0.75 -20.21
N LEU A 652 -30.47 0.03 -21.16
CA LEU A 652 -30.01 0.08 -22.55
C LEU A 652 -30.75 1.22 -23.27
N TRP A 653 -30.03 2.06 -24.02
CA TRP A 653 -30.60 3.19 -24.75
C TRP A 653 -29.91 3.40 -26.09
N THR A 654 -30.57 4.10 -27.02
CA THR A 654 -29.95 4.52 -28.29
C THR A 654 -28.70 5.35 -28.00
N CYS A 655 -27.59 5.02 -28.65
CA CYS A 655 -26.33 5.75 -28.51
C CYS A 655 -26.48 7.19 -28.99
N ASN A 656 -26.11 8.16 -28.16
CA ASN A 656 -26.25 9.59 -28.41
C ASN A 656 -24.97 10.40 -28.09
N GLY A 657 -23.85 9.69 -27.74
CA GLY A 657 -22.55 10.27 -27.48
C GLY A 657 -22.42 11.05 -26.15
N LYS A 658 -23.47 11.12 -25.34
CA LYS A 658 -23.44 11.81 -24.04
C LYS A 658 -22.53 11.11 -23.02
N SER A 659 -22.02 11.86 -22.06
CA SER A 659 -21.20 11.33 -20.96
C SER A 659 -21.94 10.31 -20.09
N SER A 660 -23.28 10.37 -20.01
CA SER A 660 -24.14 9.38 -19.32
C SER A 660 -24.08 7.97 -19.94
N GLN A 661 -23.53 7.83 -21.15
CA GLN A 661 -23.32 6.59 -21.87
C GLN A 661 -21.84 6.18 -21.96
N LYS A 662 -20.93 6.92 -21.28
CA LYS A 662 -19.51 6.64 -21.27
C LYS A 662 -19.07 6.08 -19.93
N TRP A 663 -18.14 5.13 -19.99
CA TRP A 663 -17.77 4.30 -18.85
C TRP A 663 -16.25 4.14 -18.78
N SER A 664 -15.72 4.20 -17.56
CA SER A 664 -14.33 3.88 -17.29
C SER A 664 -14.25 2.69 -16.34
N PHE A 665 -13.35 1.78 -16.64
CA PHE A 665 -13.04 0.64 -15.80
C PHE A 665 -11.98 1.06 -14.79
N ARG A 666 -12.26 0.84 -13.54
CA ARG A 666 -11.29 1.05 -12.47
C ARG A 666 -10.54 -0.26 -12.17
N MET A 667 -9.48 -0.14 -11.42
CA MET A 667 -8.59 -1.20 -11.03
C MET A 667 -9.22 -2.22 -10.10
N ASP A 668 -10.06 -1.79 -9.21
CA ASP A 668 -10.79 -2.66 -8.31
C ASP A 668 -11.89 -3.48 -9.02
N GLY A 669 -11.99 -3.35 -10.34
CA GLY A 669 -13.03 -3.96 -11.15
C GLY A 669 -14.31 -3.15 -11.20
N SER A 670 -14.40 -1.98 -10.55
CA SER A 670 -15.58 -1.12 -10.67
C SER A 670 -15.67 -0.47 -12.05
N VAL A 671 -16.91 -0.30 -12.54
CA VAL A 671 -17.19 0.36 -13.82
C VAL A 671 -17.94 1.65 -13.53
N ILE A 672 -17.30 2.77 -13.84
CA ILE A 672 -17.75 4.11 -13.42
C ILE A 672 -18.34 4.88 -14.60
N ASN A 673 -19.47 5.53 -14.35
CA ASN A 673 -20.10 6.41 -15.33
C ASN A 673 -19.38 7.76 -15.40
N SER A 674 -19.03 8.19 -16.61
CA SER A 674 -18.25 9.41 -16.82
C SER A 674 -19.01 10.73 -16.54
N SER A 675 -20.34 10.70 -16.48
CA SER A 675 -21.13 11.92 -16.22
C SER A 675 -21.27 12.25 -14.73
N ASN A 676 -21.20 11.22 -13.86
CA ASN A 676 -21.62 11.39 -12.47
C ASN A 676 -20.71 10.69 -11.45
N GLY A 677 -19.70 9.93 -11.91
CA GLY A 677 -18.76 9.21 -11.03
C GLY A 677 -19.37 8.03 -10.27
N LEU A 678 -20.61 7.63 -10.55
CA LEU A 678 -21.26 6.50 -9.92
C LEU A 678 -20.82 5.18 -10.54
N ALA A 679 -20.80 4.12 -9.71
CA ALA A 679 -20.43 2.77 -10.13
C ALA A 679 -21.67 1.98 -10.60
N ILE A 680 -21.47 1.07 -11.55
CA ILE A 680 -22.45 0.01 -11.85
C ILE A 680 -22.55 -0.90 -10.63
N ASP A 681 -23.76 -1.02 -10.06
CA ASP A 681 -24.03 -1.68 -8.80
C ASP A 681 -25.23 -2.62 -8.88
N VAL A 682 -25.15 -3.78 -8.26
CA VAL A 682 -26.30 -4.68 -8.14
C VAL A 682 -27.15 -4.26 -6.94
N LYS A 683 -28.36 -3.79 -7.20
CA LYS A 683 -29.26 -3.24 -6.17
C LYS A 683 -29.47 -4.21 -5.00
N ASN A 684 -29.33 -3.68 -3.76
CA ASN A 684 -29.53 -4.40 -2.51
C ASN A 684 -28.60 -5.61 -2.35
N SER A 685 -27.44 -5.61 -2.98
CA SER A 685 -26.48 -6.73 -2.97
C SER A 685 -27.11 -8.08 -3.38
N ALA A 686 -28.15 -8.04 -4.19
CA ALA A 686 -28.88 -9.23 -4.60
C ALA A 686 -28.02 -10.16 -5.49
N LYS A 687 -28.28 -11.48 -5.42
CA LYS A 687 -27.52 -12.48 -6.16
C LYS A 687 -28.38 -13.29 -7.13
N ALA A 688 -29.71 -13.13 -7.09
CA ALA A 688 -30.62 -13.93 -7.90
C ALA A 688 -30.67 -13.44 -9.35
N ASN A 689 -31.03 -14.33 -10.30
CA ASN A 689 -31.39 -13.97 -11.66
C ASN A 689 -32.52 -12.94 -11.67
N GLY A 690 -32.44 -11.94 -12.53
CA GLY A 690 -33.41 -10.85 -12.62
C GLY A 690 -33.17 -9.70 -11.63
N SER A 691 -32.13 -9.75 -10.78
CA SER A 691 -31.83 -8.66 -9.87
C SER A 691 -31.42 -7.41 -10.63
N PRO A 692 -32.03 -6.25 -10.35
CA PRO A 692 -31.81 -5.03 -11.14
C PRO A 692 -30.42 -4.42 -10.86
N VAL A 693 -29.85 -3.84 -11.90
CA VAL A 693 -28.61 -3.08 -11.84
C VAL A 693 -28.91 -1.59 -11.85
N GLN A 694 -28.21 -0.85 -11.03
CA GLN A 694 -28.34 0.59 -10.85
C GLN A 694 -26.98 1.28 -10.87
N LEU A 695 -26.96 2.59 -10.78
CA LEU A 695 -25.77 3.38 -10.48
C LEU A 695 -25.80 3.76 -9.00
N TRP A 696 -24.70 3.52 -8.31
CA TRP A 696 -24.59 3.85 -6.88
C TRP A 696 -23.26 4.52 -6.59
N THR A 697 -23.18 5.22 -5.44
CA THR A 697 -21.90 5.76 -4.95
C THR A 697 -20.83 4.67 -5.02
N ALA A 698 -19.66 5.00 -5.57
CA ALA A 698 -18.55 4.05 -5.71
C ALA A 698 -17.98 3.72 -4.31
N LEU A 699 -18.36 2.56 -3.77
CA LEU A 699 -17.97 2.07 -2.45
C LEU A 699 -16.88 0.99 -2.52
N GLY A 700 -16.52 0.53 -3.74
CA GLY A 700 -15.51 -0.52 -3.95
C GLY A 700 -15.89 -1.90 -3.39
N ASN A 701 -17.15 -2.12 -3.01
CA ASN A 701 -17.65 -3.39 -2.49
C ASN A 701 -17.87 -4.42 -3.63
N ALA A 702 -18.05 -5.69 -3.28
CA ALA A 702 -18.17 -6.79 -4.24
C ALA A 702 -19.36 -6.64 -5.21
N THR A 703 -20.42 -5.88 -4.86
CA THR A 703 -21.58 -5.65 -5.73
C THR A 703 -21.31 -4.72 -6.90
N GLN A 704 -20.19 -3.98 -6.81
CA GLN A 704 -19.73 -3.00 -7.80
C GLN A 704 -18.52 -3.49 -8.60
N LYS A 705 -18.00 -4.69 -8.28
CA LYS A 705 -16.84 -5.27 -8.95
C LYS A 705 -17.25 -6.23 -10.06
N TRP A 706 -16.67 -6.01 -11.24
CA TRP A 706 -16.99 -6.71 -12.46
C TRP A 706 -15.72 -7.20 -13.15
N SER A 707 -15.67 -8.46 -13.51
CA SER A 707 -14.61 -9.02 -14.35
C SER A 707 -15.07 -9.14 -15.79
N ARG A 708 -14.17 -8.86 -16.72
CA ARG A 708 -14.40 -9.14 -18.14
C ARG A 708 -14.15 -10.64 -18.40
N GLY A 709 -15.06 -11.29 -19.11
CA GLY A 709 -14.98 -12.70 -19.51
C GLY A 709 -15.19 -12.90 -20.99
#